data_6a1aca4c529114cf1b169c616f344913
#
_entry.id   6a1aca4c529114cf1b169c616f344913
#
_cell.length_a   1.000
_cell.length_b   1.000
_cell.length_c   1.000
_cell.angle_alpha   90.00
_cell.angle_beta   90.00
_cell.angle_gamma   90.00
#
_symmetry.space_group_name_H-M   'P 1'
#
loop_
_entity.id
_entity.type
_entity.pdbx_description
1 polymer ?
#
loop_
_entity_poly.entity_id
_entity_poly.type
_entity_poly.pdbx_seq_one_letter_code
_entity_poly.pdbx_strand_id
1 'polypeptide(L)'
;MKILIFLIAMFFGLNCEKPSPLDVEVYTLENGLTVMLNEDRNETSVFGAVVIDGGGKRDPSDATGIAHYLEHVLFKGTSKMGTTNYAKEKVYLDSIEVLYDELSKKKDKKTRLKIQRHINDLSVKASEYAIPNEFTRLIEGMGGTGLNAGTGYDFIYYFNSFPSAQIEKWVDLYSHRFLDPVFRLFQSELETVYEEKNRAMDNPFRVFNETSRKYFFKNHPYGQQTILGSVEHLKTPSLSKMKEYYNKYYVPNNMHLLIAGDFDKRDVKKLIKAKFGKLKKGADVEQLDVPEDDFSGREVIDLAITPYRVARFGYRTVKPNHEDAVVLDLISNIFSNSSKTGLLNKLNNENKVLGSYATTGLGGTDHGGFGFGFVPKDDTQSFEDGENLILKEIDKVKSGEFSEDLLQSIKLNMSMDHETRMESVDGRTWLIMSTILDNVPWEEIKNYPNKVNSVTKQKVVEVANKYFTDNYLIVRSDKGDNKKVKLEKPPFKPVEPQNSESSSEYADMLNDIEPKKIDPRFVDFKKDVKVETIGDNTHFYYVKNPVNSIFSMNLQFGQGTIENAALSQSADFISLLGTKNKTFDQYKNELQKIGSKIEVYANGNYFGFSISGFDKFFNETLDLLNEFMSNMHVRIEDNSKLEKLVESSKLTRDQEFKDPSTAGRALRDYVMYGKKSPFLRRSTLKEVQSMTSNFLIDQAKEAMQHEVDIFYTGTINEVAVIDQIKNRVSISENLKASKSPITMDYKKHTRNKVFLIDDPKAVQSQIYIMGQGKVLDMESRSTSDVFNKYFGSGMASIIFQEIREFRSLAYTAYGAYVNRPDMELPGYFIGYMGTQVDKSMEAISTYMDLFKNMPIKENRISTIKSGLTQSINTRKPGWRSQGAYVSRAIKQGYDNDPNILDYNNYDNVNFDDIINFYKNNITKDPIVITILTDKSKINIDKILDYGELIEVKKKNIFN
;
A
#
# COMPACT_ATOMS: atom_id res chain seq x y z
N MET A 1 11.94 -54.73 -61.12
CA MET A 1 12.83 -54.09 -60.23
C MET A 1 12.18 -52.77 -59.83
N LYS A 2 11.39 -52.77 -58.82
CA LYS A 2 10.63 -51.59 -58.31
C LYS A 2 11.39 -50.99 -57.15
N ILE A 3 11.92 -49.78 -57.33
CA ILE A 3 12.60 -49.02 -56.29
C ILE A 3 11.51 -48.34 -55.46
N LEU A 4 11.41 -48.70 -54.17
CA LEU A 4 10.50 -48.11 -53.21
C LEU A 4 11.25 -46.91 -52.55
N ILE A 5 10.83 -45.70 -52.87
CA ILE A 5 11.32 -44.44 -52.21
C ILE A 5 10.51 -44.24 -50.95
N PHE A 6 11.16 -44.43 -49.77
CA PHE A 6 10.61 -44.03 -48.47
C PHE A 6 10.82 -42.51 -48.27
N LEU A 7 9.75 -41.74 -48.32
CA LEU A 7 9.73 -40.35 -47.86
C LEU A 7 9.57 -40.36 -46.34
N ILE A 8 10.66 -40.07 -45.63
CA ILE A 8 10.61 -39.75 -44.19
C ILE A 8 10.18 -38.29 -44.10
N ALA A 9 8.92 -38.08 -43.78
CA ALA A 9 8.42 -36.78 -43.36
C ALA A 9 8.91 -36.55 -41.94
N MET A 10 9.94 -35.75 -41.76
CA MET A 10 10.29 -35.17 -40.47
C MET A 10 9.17 -34.20 -40.07
N PHE A 11 8.31 -34.66 -39.18
CA PHE A 11 7.46 -33.76 -38.39
C PHE A 11 8.39 -33.00 -37.42
N PHE A 12 8.82 -31.82 -37.80
CA PHE A 12 9.20 -30.81 -36.85
C PHE A 12 7.90 -30.35 -36.17
N GLY A 13 7.55 -31.01 -35.08
CA GLY A 13 6.60 -30.49 -34.14
C GLY A 13 7.20 -29.18 -33.59
N LEU A 14 6.72 -28.06 -34.06
CA LEU A 14 6.84 -26.79 -33.36
C LEU A 14 6.12 -26.98 -32.03
N ASN A 15 6.82 -27.48 -31.04
CA ASN A 15 6.40 -27.28 -29.66
C ASN A 15 6.42 -25.77 -29.43
N CYS A 16 5.28 -25.13 -29.59
CA CYS A 16 5.04 -23.82 -29.07
C CYS A 16 5.02 -23.98 -27.54
N GLU A 17 6.19 -24.00 -26.91
CA GLU A 17 6.27 -23.90 -25.45
C GLU A 17 5.44 -22.70 -25.05
N LYS A 18 4.46 -22.91 -24.14
CA LYS A 18 3.74 -21.81 -23.54
C LYS A 18 4.78 -20.87 -22.91
N PRO A 19 4.71 -19.56 -23.18
CA PRO A 19 5.66 -18.64 -22.57
C PRO A 19 5.66 -18.82 -21.06
N SER A 20 6.84 -18.93 -20.48
CA SER A 20 6.99 -19.00 -19.02
C SER A 20 6.55 -17.64 -18.43
N PRO A 21 5.77 -17.62 -17.36
CA PRO A 21 5.47 -16.37 -16.65
C PRO A 21 6.73 -15.61 -16.18
N LEU A 22 7.89 -16.27 -16.16
CA LEU A 22 9.17 -15.68 -15.77
C LEU A 22 9.93 -15.04 -16.95
N ASP A 23 9.41 -15.16 -18.17
CA ASP A 23 10.03 -14.57 -19.35
C ASP A 23 9.67 -13.11 -19.48
N VAL A 24 10.67 -12.25 -19.41
CA VAL A 24 10.55 -10.80 -19.66
C VAL A 24 11.30 -10.48 -20.95
N GLU A 25 10.58 -9.97 -21.94
CA GLU A 25 11.18 -9.48 -23.15
C GLU A 25 11.52 -7.99 -23.02
N VAL A 26 12.80 -7.64 -23.18
CA VAL A 26 13.29 -6.25 -23.13
C VAL A 26 13.75 -5.85 -24.52
N TYR A 27 13.24 -4.73 -25.03
CA TYR A 27 13.69 -4.15 -26.30
C TYR A 27 13.54 -2.63 -26.31
N THR A 28 14.23 -1.96 -27.25
CA THR A 28 14.19 -0.51 -27.37
C THR A 28 13.59 -0.10 -28.71
N LEU A 29 12.67 0.88 -28.71
CA LEU A 29 12.13 1.47 -29.93
C LEU A 29 13.17 2.41 -30.60
N GLU A 30 12.95 2.74 -31.87
CA GLU A 30 13.82 3.67 -32.63
C GLU A 30 13.97 5.05 -31.97
N ASN A 31 12.96 5.50 -31.22
CA ASN A 31 13.00 6.75 -30.46
C ASN A 31 13.67 6.64 -29.07
N GLY A 32 14.21 5.47 -28.74
CA GLY A 32 14.93 5.24 -27.49
C GLY A 32 14.09 4.73 -26.33
N LEU A 33 12.76 4.59 -26.46
CA LEU A 33 11.91 4.04 -25.39
C LEU A 33 12.27 2.58 -25.13
N THR A 34 12.62 2.26 -23.89
CA THR A 34 12.82 0.88 -23.44
C THR A 34 11.49 0.26 -23.06
N VAL A 35 11.20 -0.92 -23.59
CA VAL A 35 9.96 -1.65 -23.37
C VAL A 35 10.26 -2.99 -22.71
N MET A 36 9.51 -3.31 -21.66
CA MET A 36 9.56 -4.57 -20.92
C MET A 36 8.20 -5.26 -20.95
N LEU A 37 8.14 -6.46 -21.51
CA LEU A 37 6.91 -7.25 -21.65
C LEU A 37 7.02 -8.56 -20.89
N ASN A 38 6.10 -8.77 -19.94
CA ASN A 38 5.93 -10.03 -19.20
C ASN A 38 4.55 -10.62 -19.52
N GLU A 39 4.47 -11.52 -20.50
CA GLU A 39 3.22 -12.18 -20.89
C GLU A 39 2.89 -13.34 -19.94
N ASP A 40 1.72 -13.29 -19.30
CA ASP A 40 1.20 -14.37 -18.45
C ASP A 40 -0.29 -14.61 -18.74
N ARG A 41 -0.58 -15.66 -19.51
CA ARG A 41 -1.94 -16.03 -19.93
C ARG A 41 -2.79 -16.66 -18.83
N ASN A 42 -2.23 -16.96 -17.68
CA ASN A 42 -2.96 -17.46 -16.52
C ASN A 42 -3.65 -16.34 -15.74
N GLU A 43 -3.20 -15.10 -15.93
CA GLU A 43 -3.76 -13.92 -15.31
C GLU A 43 -5.06 -13.48 -16.02
N THR A 44 -5.82 -12.61 -15.35
CA THR A 44 -7.08 -12.06 -15.88
C THR A 44 -6.99 -10.57 -16.17
N SER A 45 -5.90 -9.96 -15.78
CA SER A 45 -5.64 -8.52 -15.92
C SER A 45 -4.27 -8.25 -16.49
N VAL A 46 -4.07 -7.00 -16.87
CA VAL A 46 -2.78 -6.46 -17.31
C VAL A 46 -2.40 -5.34 -16.36
N PHE A 47 -1.18 -5.36 -15.87
CA PHE A 47 -0.55 -4.21 -15.23
C PHE A 47 0.26 -3.43 -16.26
N GLY A 48 0.06 -2.12 -16.31
CA GLY A 48 0.82 -1.23 -17.16
C GLY A 48 1.45 -0.09 -16.38
N ALA A 49 2.72 0.20 -16.65
CA ALA A 49 3.45 1.31 -16.04
C ALA A 49 4.35 2.02 -17.04
N VAL A 50 4.48 3.34 -16.86
CA VAL A 50 5.52 4.16 -17.50
C VAL A 50 6.40 4.74 -16.40
N VAL A 51 7.69 4.50 -16.49
CA VAL A 51 8.72 4.97 -15.53
C VAL A 51 9.61 5.98 -16.25
N ILE A 52 9.91 7.08 -15.59
CA ILE A 52 10.78 8.15 -16.06
C ILE A 52 11.99 8.21 -15.13
N ASP A 53 13.21 8.15 -15.67
CA ASP A 53 14.42 8.41 -14.93
C ASP A 53 14.50 9.90 -14.59
N GLY A 54 14.41 10.22 -13.31
CA GLY A 54 14.31 11.63 -12.91
C GLY A 54 14.10 11.77 -11.40
N GLY A 55 12.91 12.11 -11.01
CA GLY A 55 12.52 12.25 -9.59
C GLY A 55 13.11 13.49 -8.91
N GLY A 56 12.97 13.51 -7.58
CA GLY A 56 13.33 14.68 -6.77
C GLY A 56 14.83 15.04 -6.77
N LYS A 57 15.72 14.11 -7.09
CA LYS A 57 17.16 14.42 -7.21
C LYS A 57 17.48 15.35 -8.39
N ARG A 58 16.60 15.41 -9.37
CA ARG A 58 16.71 16.23 -10.58
C ARG A 58 16.01 17.58 -10.47
N ASP A 59 15.33 17.84 -9.37
CA ASP A 59 14.72 19.15 -9.13
C ASP A 59 15.79 20.24 -9.14
N PRO A 60 15.51 21.43 -9.69
CA PRO A 60 16.38 22.58 -9.49
C PRO A 60 16.53 22.88 -8.00
N SER A 61 17.75 23.18 -7.54
CA SER A 61 18.02 23.43 -6.09
C SER A 61 17.22 24.60 -5.52
N ASP A 62 16.79 25.54 -6.37
CA ASP A 62 15.97 26.70 -6.02
C ASP A 62 14.47 26.50 -6.34
N ALA A 63 14.05 25.29 -6.71
CA ALA A 63 12.66 24.96 -7.02
C ALA A 63 12.36 23.47 -6.73
N THR A 64 12.68 23.00 -5.54
CA THR A 64 12.45 21.61 -5.15
C THR A 64 10.97 21.27 -5.06
N GLY A 65 10.59 20.02 -5.35
CA GLY A 65 9.23 19.54 -5.41
C GLY A 65 8.58 19.61 -6.80
N ILE A 66 9.32 20.07 -7.82
CA ILE A 66 8.81 20.17 -9.19
C ILE A 66 8.48 18.80 -9.77
N ALA A 67 9.32 17.79 -9.57
CA ALA A 67 9.09 16.43 -10.04
C ALA A 67 7.76 15.86 -9.51
N HIS A 68 7.51 16.02 -8.20
CA HIS A 68 6.29 15.57 -7.56
C HIS A 68 5.06 16.39 -8.00
N TYR A 69 5.20 17.70 -8.09
CA TYR A 69 4.09 18.53 -8.53
C TYR A 69 3.74 18.28 -10.02
N LEU A 70 4.74 18.04 -10.87
CA LEU A 70 4.53 17.65 -12.26
C LEU A 70 3.78 16.32 -12.38
N GLU A 71 4.04 15.36 -11.48
CA GLU A 71 3.28 14.11 -11.38
C GLU A 71 1.78 14.39 -11.29
N HIS A 72 1.34 15.28 -10.39
CA HIS A 72 -0.06 15.68 -10.22
C HIS A 72 -0.66 16.33 -11.48
N VAL A 73 0.08 17.26 -12.07
CA VAL A 73 -0.39 18.05 -13.22
C VAL A 73 -0.57 17.18 -14.47
N LEU A 74 0.21 16.11 -14.63
CA LEU A 74 0.08 15.20 -15.77
C LEU A 74 -1.21 14.36 -15.77
N PHE A 75 -2.02 14.39 -14.72
CA PHE A 75 -3.38 13.85 -14.72
C PHE A 75 -4.43 14.81 -15.32
N LYS A 76 -4.06 16.05 -15.62
CA LYS A 76 -5.01 17.07 -16.07
C LYS A 76 -5.22 17.11 -17.58
N GLY A 77 -4.52 16.24 -18.34
CA GLY A 77 -4.73 16.03 -19.76
C GLY A 77 -3.78 16.77 -20.68
N THR A 78 -4.16 16.87 -21.93
CA THR A 78 -3.35 17.40 -23.05
C THR A 78 -4.06 18.52 -23.77
N SER A 79 -3.54 19.02 -24.88
CA SER A 79 -4.24 19.96 -25.76
C SER A 79 -5.52 19.41 -26.36
N LYS A 80 -5.71 18.08 -26.39
CA LYS A 80 -6.88 17.39 -26.97
C LYS A 80 -7.74 16.68 -25.92
N MET A 81 -7.23 16.45 -24.72
CA MET A 81 -7.90 15.77 -23.61
C MET A 81 -7.96 16.69 -22.41
N GLY A 82 -9.07 16.73 -21.69
CA GLY A 82 -9.26 17.56 -20.50
C GLY A 82 -9.68 18.99 -20.79
N THR A 83 -10.18 19.28 -22.00
CA THR A 83 -10.63 20.61 -22.40
C THR A 83 -11.77 20.53 -23.43
N THR A 84 -12.71 21.47 -23.36
CA THR A 84 -13.74 21.66 -24.38
C THR A 84 -13.26 22.57 -25.54
N ASN A 85 -12.27 23.44 -25.31
CA ASN A 85 -11.69 24.33 -26.30
C ASN A 85 -10.30 24.83 -25.87
N TYR A 86 -9.27 24.09 -26.28
CA TYR A 86 -7.90 24.44 -25.90
C TYR A 86 -7.44 25.80 -26.42
N ALA A 87 -7.86 26.22 -27.63
CA ALA A 87 -7.42 27.47 -28.20
C ALA A 87 -7.84 28.67 -27.32
N LYS A 88 -9.05 28.64 -26.77
CA LYS A 88 -9.54 29.66 -25.82
C LYS A 88 -8.91 29.55 -24.45
N GLU A 89 -8.78 28.30 -23.93
CA GLU A 89 -8.16 28.02 -22.64
C GLU A 89 -6.71 28.49 -22.59
N LYS A 90 -5.94 28.25 -23.66
CA LYS A 90 -4.53 28.57 -23.78
C LYS A 90 -4.20 30.04 -23.53
N VAL A 91 -5.05 30.98 -23.94
CA VAL A 91 -4.85 32.41 -23.71
C VAL A 91 -4.71 32.76 -22.23
N TYR A 92 -5.53 32.11 -21.40
CA TYR A 92 -5.47 32.28 -19.94
C TYR A 92 -4.29 31.52 -19.33
N LEU A 93 -4.02 30.29 -19.79
CA LEU A 93 -2.88 29.49 -19.30
C LEU A 93 -1.53 30.14 -19.56
N ASP A 94 -1.34 30.72 -20.75
CA ASP A 94 -0.10 31.46 -21.08
C ASP A 94 0.10 32.68 -20.16
N SER A 95 -1.00 33.39 -19.83
CA SER A 95 -0.93 34.51 -18.89
C SER A 95 -0.66 34.09 -17.45
N ILE A 96 -1.23 32.96 -17.02
CA ILE A 96 -1.00 32.34 -15.70
C ILE A 96 0.48 31.96 -15.55
N GLU A 97 1.07 31.37 -16.58
CA GLU A 97 2.49 31.01 -16.57
C GLU A 97 3.41 32.22 -16.33
N VAL A 98 3.21 33.30 -17.10
CA VAL A 98 3.96 34.55 -16.94
C VAL A 98 3.82 35.10 -15.51
N LEU A 99 2.61 35.07 -14.95
CA LEU A 99 2.36 35.57 -13.60
C LEU A 99 2.99 34.69 -12.50
N TYR A 100 3.04 33.36 -12.65
CA TYR A 100 3.76 32.50 -11.70
C TYR A 100 5.26 32.74 -11.74
N ASP A 101 5.84 32.95 -12.92
CA ASP A 101 7.25 33.31 -13.06
C ASP A 101 7.56 34.70 -12.52
N GLU A 102 6.62 35.64 -12.62
CA GLU A 102 6.74 36.94 -11.94
C GLU A 102 6.63 36.79 -10.42
N LEU A 103 5.66 35.99 -9.93
CA LEU A 103 5.46 35.71 -8.51
C LEU A 103 6.69 35.11 -7.84
N SER A 104 7.40 34.20 -8.55
CA SER A 104 8.62 33.57 -8.05
C SER A 104 9.75 34.56 -7.75
N LYS A 105 9.79 35.72 -8.45
CA LYS A 105 10.80 36.76 -8.32
C LYS A 105 10.45 37.82 -7.28
N LYS A 106 9.24 37.88 -6.76
CA LYS A 106 8.77 38.90 -5.81
C LYS A 106 8.88 38.43 -4.37
N LYS A 107 9.40 39.29 -3.48
CA LYS A 107 9.51 39.01 -2.03
C LYS A 107 8.46 39.79 -1.21
N ASP A 108 8.01 40.92 -1.71
CA ASP A 108 7.04 41.80 -1.02
C ASP A 108 5.64 41.14 -0.96
N LYS A 109 5.10 41.01 0.26
CA LYS A 109 3.84 40.33 0.55
C LYS A 109 2.64 40.98 -0.18
N LYS A 110 2.61 42.31 -0.29
CA LYS A 110 1.49 43.05 -0.93
C LYS A 110 1.47 42.83 -2.44
N THR A 111 2.63 42.91 -3.09
CA THR A 111 2.80 42.64 -4.52
C THR A 111 2.49 41.18 -4.82
N ARG A 112 3.00 40.22 -4.02
CA ARG A 112 2.68 38.79 -4.16
C ARG A 112 1.19 38.54 -4.09
N LEU A 113 0.49 39.10 -3.10
CA LEU A 113 -0.97 38.93 -2.96
C LEU A 113 -1.74 39.47 -4.15
N LYS A 114 -1.29 40.61 -4.74
CA LYS A 114 -1.91 41.18 -5.95
C LYS A 114 -1.75 40.23 -7.16
N ILE A 115 -0.52 39.70 -7.38
CA ILE A 115 -0.26 38.75 -8.45
C ILE A 115 -1.05 37.45 -8.25
N GLN A 116 -1.07 36.88 -7.05
CA GLN A 116 -1.82 35.67 -6.72
C GLN A 116 -3.33 35.85 -6.97
N ARG A 117 -3.90 37.05 -6.65
CA ARG A 117 -5.31 37.34 -6.95
C ARG A 117 -5.57 37.36 -8.46
N HIS A 118 -4.65 37.94 -9.23
CA HIS A 118 -4.77 37.96 -10.69
C HIS A 118 -4.64 36.55 -11.29
N ILE A 119 -3.73 35.71 -10.75
CA ILE A 119 -3.63 34.30 -11.12
C ILE A 119 -4.96 33.57 -10.85
N ASN A 120 -5.56 33.80 -9.68
CA ASN A 120 -6.85 33.20 -9.33
C ASN A 120 -7.96 33.62 -10.29
N ASP A 121 -8.07 34.91 -10.61
CA ASP A 121 -9.09 35.41 -11.54
C ASP A 121 -8.94 34.79 -12.95
N LEU A 122 -7.71 34.60 -13.42
CA LEU A 122 -7.45 33.93 -14.70
C LEU A 122 -7.66 32.41 -14.62
N SER A 123 -7.32 31.77 -13.49
CA SER A 123 -7.55 30.34 -13.26
C SER A 123 -9.05 30.01 -13.28
N VAL A 124 -9.89 30.89 -12.70
CA VAL A 124 -11.35 30.75 -12.79
C VAL A 124 -11.83 30.83 -14.23
N LYS A 125 -11.30 31.79 -15.04
CA LYS A 125 -11.66 31.90 -16.47
C LYS A 125 -11.16 30.69 -17.30
N ALA A 126 -9.95 30.20 -17.04
CA ALA A 126 -9.42 28.99 -17.70
C ALA A 126 -10.28 27.76 -17.37
N SER A 127 -10.77 27.65 -16.12
CA SER A 127 -11.59 26.51 -15.70
C SER A 127 -12.93 26.39 -16.40
N GLU A 128 -13.42 27.46 -17.06
CA GLU A 128 -14.61 27.43 -17.91
C GLU A 128 -14.45 26.51 -19.13
N TYR A 129 -13.21 26.18 -19.52
CA TYR A 129 -12.91 25.28 -20.62
C TYR A 129 -12.41 23.92 -20.17
N ALA A 130 -11.95 23.78 -18.92
CA ALA A 130 -11.36 22.58 -18.40
C ALA A 130 -12.41 21.46 -18.17
N ILE A 131 -12.09 20.24 -18.58
CA ILE A 131 -12.82 19.02 -18.24
C ILE A 131 -12.02 18.31 -17.14
N PRO A 132 -12.46 18.35 -15.89
CA PRO A 132 -11.70 17.81 -14.78
C PRO A 132 -11.69 16.29 -14.81
N ASN A 133 -10.54 15.70 -14.42
CA ASN A 133 -10.35 14.26 -14.19
C ASN A 133 -10.76 13.34 -15.36
N GLU A 134 -10.74 13.86 -16.58
CA GLU A 134 -11.13 13.09 -17.76
C GLU A 134 -10.25 11.84 -17.95
N PHE A 135 -8.93 11.97 -17.75
CA PHE A 135 -8.00 10.83 -17.78
C PHE A 135 -8.45 9.73 -16.82
N THR A 136 -8.77 10.09 -15.58
CA THR A 136 -9.23 9.14 -14.56
C THR A 136 -10.55 8.48 -14.95
N ARG A 137 -11.52 9.26 -15.46
CA ARG A 137 -12.82 8.73 -15.94
C ARG A 137 -12.63 7.72 -17.07
N LEU A 138 -11.70 7.97 -17.98
CA LEU A 138 -11.40 7.05 -19.08
C LEU A 138 -10.81 5.73 -18.56
N ILE A 139 -9.87 5.78 -17.60
CA ILE A 139 -9.33 4.57 -16.95
C ILE A 139 -10.42 3.81 -16.18
N GLU A 140 -11.24 4.49 -15.38
CA GLU A 140 -12.32 3.84 -14.62
C GLU A 140 -13.41 3.27 -15.57
N GLY A 141 -13.73 3.96 -16.66
CA GLY A 141 -14.71 3.52 -17.67
C GLY A 141 -14.28 2.26 -18.43
N MET A 142 -12.98 2.04 -18.61
CA MET A 142 -12.46 0.78 -19.18
C MET A 142 -12.26 -0.32 -18.11
N GLY A 143 -12.72 -0.13 -16.88
CA GLY A 143 -12.56 -1.09 -15.78
C GLY A 143 -11.17 -1.11 -15.16
N GLY A 144 -10.37 -0.07 -15.37
CA GLY A 144 -9.07 0.08 -14.74
C GLY A 144 -9.15 0.27 -13.23
N THR A 145 -8.22 -0.33 -12.53
CA THR A 145 -8.13 -0.31 -11.06
C THR A 145 -6.73 0.06 -10.61
N GLY A 146 -6.58 0.53 -9.37
CA GLY A 146 -5.28 0.84 -8.80
C GLY A 146 -4.56 1.99 -9.52
N LEU A 147 -5.29 2.89 -10.22
CA LEU A 147 -4.67 4.06 -10.84
C LEU A 147 -3.93 4.89 -9.81
N ASN A 148 -2.63 5.04 -10.03
CA ASN A 148 -1.76 5.78 -9.14
C ASN A 148 -0.51 6.26 -9.87
N ALA A 149 0.25 7.11 -9.19
CA ALA A 149 1.58 7.52 -9.58
C ALA A 149 2.44 7.70 -8.34
N GLY A 150 3.73 7.84 -8.52
CA GLY A 150 4.64 8.10 -7.40
C GLY A 150 5.94 8.74 -7.87
N THR A 151 6.45 9.60 -7.03
CA THR A 151 7.73 10.27 -7.24
C THR A 151 8.71 9.85 -6.15
N GLY A 152 9.82 9.23 -6.56
CA GLY A 152 10.98 8.96 -5.74
C GLY A 152 12.07 10.01 -5.90
N TYR A 153 13.25 9.74 -5.36
CA TYR A 153 14.42 10.55 -5.66
C TYR A 153 14.95 10.31 -7.07
N ASP A 154 14.89 9.05 -7.53
CA ASP A 154 15.53 8.58 -8.76
C ASP A 154 14.57 8.50 -9.95
N PHE A 155 13.26 8.42 -9.71
CA PHE A 155 12.26 8.11 -10.72
C PHE A 155 10.90 8.72 -10.42
N ILE A 156 10.08 8.83 -11.48
CA ILE A 156 8.65 9.09 -11.42
C ILE A 156 7.98 7.95 -12.19
N TYR A 157 6.88 7.39 -11.67
CA TYR A 157 6.18 6.31 -12.35
C TYR A 157 4.66 6.50 -12.30
N TYR A 158 3.99 6.07 -13.35
CA TYR A 158 2.55 6.13 -13.56
C TYR A 158 2.04 4.76 -13.90
N PHE A 159 1.07 4.24 -13.18
CA PHE A 159 0.65 2.85 -13.34
C PHE A 159 -0.81 2.62 -13.00
N ASN A 160 -1.36 1.53 -13.52
CA ASN A 160 -2.61 0.93 -13.07
C ASN A 160 -2.75 -0.49 -13.62
N SER A 161 -3.69 -1.25 -13.05
CA SER A 161 -4.18 -2.52 -13.62
C SER A 161 -5.44 -2.27 -14.45
N PHE A 162 -5.66 -3.08 -15.49
CA PHE A 162 -6.82 -2.97 -16.35
C PHE A 162 -7.15 -4.34 -16.99
N PRO A 163 -8.41 -4.57 -17.43
CA PRO A 163 -8.79 -5.80 -18.13
C PRO A 163 -8.02 -5.97 -19.44
N SER A 164 -7.58 -7.18 -19.75
CA SER A 164 -6.82 -7.48 -20.98
C SER A 164 -7.52 -7.07 -22.27
N ALA A 165 -8.87 -7.06 -22.26
CA ALA A 165 -9.70 -6.58 -23.37
C ALA A 165 -9.43 -5.11 -23.76
N GLN A 166 -8.94 -4.30 -22.83
CA GLN A 166 -8.78 -2.86 -22.96
C GLN A 166 -7.34 -2.41 -23.30
N ILE A 167 -6.45 -3.34 -23.63
CA ILE A 167 -5.02 -3.03 -23.82
C ILE A 167 -4.77 -2.00 -24.93
N GLU A 168 -5.59 -2.00 -25.99
CA GLU A 168 -5.47 -1.02 -27.09
C GLU A 168 -5.81 0.38 -26.61
N LYS A 169 -6.93 0.54 -25.87
CA LYS A 169 -7.30 1.83 -25.27
C LYS A 169 -6.26 2.31 -24.29
N TRP A 170 -5.72 1.41 -23.46
CA TRP A 170 -4.72 1.76 -22.47
C TRP A 170 -3.41 2.24 -23.11
N VAL A 171 -2.92 1.54 -24.13
CA VAL A 171 -1.68 1.91 -24.86
C VAL A 171 -1.86 3.26 -25.55
N ASP A 172 -3.04 3.52 -26.14
CA ASP A 172 -3.38 4.79 -26.77
C ASP A 172 -3.36 5.92 -25.74
N LEU A 173 -4.14 5.77 -24.66
CA LEU A 173 -4.31 6.79 -23.63
C LEU A 173 -2.99 7.12 -22.92
N TYR A 174 -2.20 6.08 -22.56
CA TYR A 174 -0.91 6.31 -21.89
C TYR A 174 0.14 6.92 -22.80
N SER A 175 0.16 6.57 -24.09
CA SER A 175 1.07 7.24 -25.03
C SER A 175 0.65 8.70 -25.26
N HIS A 176 -0.67 8.96 -25.34
CA HIS A 176 -1.19 10.30 -25.58
C HIS A 176 -0.90 11.28 -24.46
N ARG A 177 -0.98 10.85 -23.16
CA ARG A 177 -0.71 11.75 -22.02
C ARG A 177 0.69 12.36 -21.99
N PHE A 178 1.67 11.74 -22.69
CA PHE A 178 3.06 12.21 -22.77
C PHE A 178 3.40 12.91 -24.09
N LEU A 179 2.44 13.12 -25.00
CA LEU A 179 2.70 13.80 -26.27
C LEU A 179 2.78 15.31 -26.11
N ASP A 180 1.77 15.91 -25.54
CA ASP A 180 1.66 17.37 -25.35
C ASP A 180 0.83 17.75 -24.10
N PRO A 181 1.31 17.42 -22.89
CA PRO A 181 0.58 17.69 -21.67
C PRO A 181 0.34 19.19 -21.47
N VAL A 182 -0.80 19.52 -20.93
CA VAL A 182 -1.18 20.89 -20.60
C VAL A 182 -1.31 21.04 -19.09
N PHE A 183 -0.60 22.01 -18.52
CA PHE A 183 -0.55 22.26 -17.08
C PHE A 183 -1.74 23.12 -16.65
N ARG A 184 -2.95 22.57 -16.79
CA ARG A 184 -4.20 23.22 -16.39
C ARG A 184 -4.53 22.95 -14.94
N LEU A 185 -5.43 23.76 -14.36
CA LEU A 185 -5.85 23.65 -12.95
C LEU A 185 -4.67 23.72 -11.96
N PHE A 186 -3.58 24.35 -12.35
CA PHE A 186 -2.32 24.41 -11.61
C PHE A 186 -2.51 24.94 -10.19
N GLN A 187 -3.30 25.99 -9.98
CA GLN A 187 -3.56 26.54 -8.66
C GLN A 187 -4.26 25.53 -7.75
N SER A 188 -5.27 24.83 -8.24
CA SER A 188 -5.99 23.79 -7.48
C SER A 188 -5.04 22.68 -7.02
N GLU A 189 -4.16 22.22 -7.92
CA GLU A 189 -3.18 21.19 -7.58
C GLU A 189 -2.13 21.69 -6.60
N LEU A 190 -1.69 22.95 -6.70
CA LEU A 190 -0.77 23.54 -5.73
C LEU A 190 -1.36 23.51 -4.32
N GLU A 191 -2.64 23.83 -4.20
CA GLU A 191 -3.33 23.78 -2.92
C GLU A 191 -3.44 22.35 -2.37
N THR A 192 -3.62 21.35 -3.24
CA THR A 192 -3.58 19.92 -2.87
C THR A 192 -2.20 19.50 -2.38
N VAL A 193 -1.13 19.90 -3.07
CA VAL A 193 0.25 19.63 -2.64
C VAL A 193 0.57 20.31 -1.31
N TYR A 194 -0.01 21.48 -1.02
CA TYR A 194 0.11 22.13 0.30
C TYR A 194 -0.48 21.24 1.42
N GLU A 195 -1.65 20.64 1.20
CA GLU A 195 -2.26 19.74 2.16
C GLU A 195 -1.41 18.48 2.38
N GLU A 196 -0.86 17.96 1.31
CA GLU A 196 0.02 16.79 1.39
C GLU A 196 1.31 17.10 2.17
N LYS A 197 1.92 18.26 1.91
CA LYS A 197 3.10 18.72 2.68
C LYS A 197 2.77 18.94 4.16
N ASN A 198 1.63 19.57 4.46
CA ASN A 198 1.16 19.76 5.83
C ASN A 198 1.02 18.42 6.56
N ARG A 199 0.35 17.44 5.92
CA ARG A 199 0.18 16.08 6.45
C ARG A 199 1.52 15.37 6.65
N ALA A 200 2.45 15.55 5.72
CA ALA A 200 3.79 14.96 5.83
C ALA A 200 4.57 15.53 7.03
N MET A 201 4.47 16.83 7.27
CA MET A 201 5.10 17.49 8.42
C MET A 201 4.43 17.13 9.76
N ASP A 202 3.20 16.65 9.75
CA ASP A 202 2.52 16.16 10.97
C ASP A 202 3.06 14.82 11.45
N ASN A 203 3.76 14.07 10.59
CA ASN A 203 4.36 12.78 10.95
C ASN A 203 5.79 12.97 11.48
N PRO A 204 6.05 12.82 12.80
CA PRO A 204 7.35 13.06 13.39
C PRO A 204 8.44 12.10 12.87
N PHE A 205 8.07 10.86 12.51
CA PHE A 205 9.03 9.90 11.94
C PHE A 205 9.43 10.24 10.52
N ARG A 206 8.53 10.83 9.74
CA ARG A 206 8.88 11.36 8.41
C ARG A 206 9.89 12.49 8.54
N VAL A 207 9.66 13.41 9.46
CA VAL A 207 10.60 14.51 9.74
C VAL A 207 11.95 13.98 10.26
N PHE A 208 11.92 12.98 11.14
CA PHE A 208 13.13 12.30 11.61
C PHE A 208 13.92 11.66 10.45
N ASN A 209 13.21 10.97 9.54
CA ASN A 209 13.83 10.34 8.36
C ASN A 209 14.40 11.37 7.36
N GLU A 210 13.67 12.45 7.07
CA GLU A 210 14.13 13.53 6.18
C GLU A 210 15.37 14.22 6.80
N THR A 211 15.35 14.47 8.13
CA THR A 211 16.48 15.04 8.85
C THR A 211 17.69 14.10 8.86
N SER A 212 17.47 12.81 9.12
CA SER A 212 18.54 11.80 9.07
C SER A 212 19.19 11.74 7.69
N ARG A 213 18.36 11.75 6.63
CA ARG A 213 18.83 11.73 5.24
C ARG A 213 19.64 13.01 4.91
N LYS A 214 19.22 14.18 5.41
CA LYS A 214 19.93 15.45 5.22
C LYS A 214 21.36 15.42 5.74
N TYR A 215 21.59 14.83 6.89
CA TYR A 215 22.93 14.71 7.48
C TYR A 215 23.71 13.52 6.90
N PHE A 216 22.99 12.48 6.43
CA PHE A 216 23.62 11.33 5.79
C PHE A 216 24.16 11.67 4.40
N PHE A 217 23.40 12.42 3.57
CA PHE A 217 23.83 12.93 2.26
C PHE A 217 24.07 14.42 2.34
N LYS A 218 25.31 14.80 2.67
CA LYS A 218 25.69 16.21 2.94
C LYS A 218 25.70 17.08 1.66
N ASN A 219 26.05 16.50 0.52
CA ASN A 219 26.21 17.18 -0.76
C ASN A 219 25.16 16.77 -1.77
N HIS A 220 24.80 15.49 -1.78
CA HIS A 220 23.90 14.93 -2.79
C HIS A 220 22.43 15.34 -2.58
N PRO A 221 21.65 15.55 -3.64
CA PRO A 221 20.22 15.86 -3.57
C PRO A 221 19.39 14.90 -2.73
N TYR A 222 19.80 13.64 -2.54
CA TYR A 222 19.13 12.71 -1.62
C TYR A 222 18.94 13.25 -0.21
N GLY A 223 19.85 14.09 0.26
CA GLY A 223 19.75 14.72 1.56
C GLY A 223 19.37 16.20 1.50
N GLN A 224 19.77 16.90 0.42
CA GLN A 224 19.61 18.34 0.33
C GLN A 224 18.29 18.80 -0.26
N GLN A 225 17.53 17.88 -0.87
CA GLN A 225 16.21 18.14 -1.43
C GLN A 225 15.16 17.23 -0.78
N THR A 226 13.92 17.69 -0.72
CA THR A 226 12.80 16.86 -0.29
C THR A 226 11.86 16.63 -1.48
N ILE A 227 11.37 15.41 -1.66
CA ILE A 227 10.50 15.04 -2.79
C ILE A 227 9.28 15.95 -2.88
N LEU A 228 8.65 16.28 -1.74
CA LEU A 228 7.50 17.19 -1.70
C LEU A 228 7.88 18.67 -1.86
N GLY A 229 9.17 18.99 -1.95
CA GLY A 229 9.66 20.36 -1.98
C GLY A 229 9.73 21.03 -0.62
N SER A 230 10.52 22.11 -0.53
CA SER A 230 10.56 22.96 0.65
C SER A 230 9.29 23.84 0.75
N VAL A 231 8.96 24.26 1.97
CA VAL A 231 7.83 25.21 2.20
C VAL A 231 7.99 26.49 1.38
N GLU A 232 9.23 26.97 1.24
CA GLU A 232 9.53 28.20 0.50
C GLU A 232 9.34 28.03 -1.01
N HIS A 233 9.83 26.92 -1.56
CA HIS A 233 9.69 26.64 -2.99
C HIS A 233 8.24 26.37 -3.39
N LEU A 234 7.47 25.68 -2.56
CA LEU A 234 6.06 25.49 -2.79
C LEU A 234 5.27 26.82 -2.78
N LYS A 235 5.68 27.81 -1.97
CA LYS A 235 5.09 29.15 -1.99
C LYS A 235 5.45 29.97 -3.24
N THR A 236 6.49 29.55 -3.96
CA THR A 236 7.02 30.27 -5.13
C THR A 236 7.18 29.36 -6.35
N PRO A 237 6.12 28.62 -6.77
CA PRO A 237 6.25 27.68 -7.88
C PRO A 237 6.54 28.43 -9.18
N SER A 238 7.32 27.80 -10.08
CA SER A 238 7.63 28.32 -11.41
C SER A 238 7.15 27.31 -12.45
N LEU A 239 6.23 27.75 -13.31
CA LEU A 239 5.71 26.94 -14.40
C LEU A 239 6.72 26.75 -15.52
N SER A 240 7.57 27.75 -15.81
CA SER A 240 8.63 27.63 -16.81
C SER A 240 9.65 26.55 -16.41
N LYS A 241 10.10 26.52 -15.15
CA LYS A 241 11.00 25.48 -14.65
C LYS A 241 10.34 24.07 -14.70
N MET A 242 9.03 23.98 -14.46
CA MET A 242 8.31 22.72 -14.59
C MET A 242 8.27 22.23 -16.03
N LYS A 243 8.05 23.15 -17.00
CA LYS A 243 8.13 22.84 -18.43
C LYS A 243 9.56 22.44 -18.85
N GLU A 244 10.57 23.13 -18.34
CA GLU A 244 11.98 22.75 -18.56
C GLU A 244 12.28 21.34 -18.06
N TYR A 245 11.81 21.02 -16.81
CA TYR A 245 11.93 19.67 -16.25
C TYR A 245 11.24 18.63 -17.13
N TYR A 246 9.98 18.89 -17.55
CA TYR A 246 9.26 18.00 -18.45
C TYR A 246 9.99 17.77 -19.76
N ASN A 247 10.38 18.84 -20.45
CA ASN A 247 11.04 18.75 -21.75
C ASN A 247 12.40 18.04 -21.68
N LYS A 248 13.08 18.11 -20.55
CA LYS A 248 14.38 17.49 -20.33
C LYS A 248 14.30 16.00 -19.99
N TYR A 249 13.35 15.61 -19.14
CA TYR A 249 13.30 14.26 -18.56
C TYR A 249 12.19 13.37 -19.13
N TYR A 250 11.08 13.91 -19.63
CA TYR A 250 9.98 13.14 -20.21
C TYR A 250 10.17 12.90 -21.70
N VAL A 251 11.27 12.33 -22.04
CA VAL A 251 11.66 11.98 -23.42
C VAL A 251 11.83 10.47 -23.53
N PRO A 252 11.43 9.82 -24.65
CA PRO A 252 11.38 8.36 -24.73
C PRO A 252 12.71 7.67 -24.43
N ASN A 253 13.84 8.27 -24.79
CA ASN A 253 15.18 7.75 -24.44
C ASN A 253 15.55 7.89 -22.95
N ASN A 254 14.65 8.41 -22.11
CA ASN A 254 14.75 8.48 -20.67
C ASN A 254 13.50 7.87 -19.98
N MET A 255 12.71 7.09 -20.75
CA MET A 255 11.48 6.49 -20.29
C MET A 255 11.48 4.98 -20.51
N HIS A 256 10.75 4.27 -19.65
CA HIS A 256 10.56 2.84 -19.72
C HIS A 256 9.07 2.52 -19.67
N LEU A 257 8.63 1.62 -20.55
CA LEU A 257 7.27 1.10 -20.58
C LEU A 257 7.27 -0.35 -20.11
N LEU A 258 6.53 -0.64 -19.04
CA LEU A 258 6.33 -1.99 -18.53
C LEU A 258 4.89 -2.43 -18.75
N ILE A 259 4.68 -3.61 -19.33
CA ILE A 259 3.37 -4.26 -19.45
C ILE A 259 3.52 -5.71 -18.98
N ALA A 260 2.71 -6.13 -17.99
CA ALA A 260 2.74 -7.48 -17.43
C ALA A 260 1.31 -8.03 -17.28
N GLY A 261 1.09 -9.31 -17.60
CA GLY A 261 -0.20 -9.98 -17.48
C GLY A 261 -0.73 -10.64 -18.73
N ASP A 262 -2.06 -10.69 -18.90
CA ASP A 262 -2.74 -11.41 -19.97
C ASP A 262 -2.80 -10.60 -21.30
N PHE A 263 -1.84 -10.79 -22.17
CA PHE A 263 -1.82 -10.17 -23.51
C PHE A 263 -0.99 -11.00 -24.52
N ASP A 264 -1.17 -10.76 -25.81
CA ASP A 264 -0.30 -11.31 -26.88
C ASP A 264 0.85 -10.33 -27.16
N LYS A 265 2.07 -10.76 -26.91
CA LYS A 265 3.28 -9.92 -27.12
C LYS A 265 3.41 -9.37 -28.55
N ARG A 266 3.02 -10.15 -29.56
CA ARG A 266 3.15 -9.75 -30.97
C ARG A 266 2.20 -8.62 -31.32
N ASP A 267 0.98 -8.66 -30.82
CA ASP A 267 -0.03 -7.62 -31.06
C ASP A 267 0.31 -6.36 -30.27
N VAL A 268 0.70 -6.52 -29.00
CA VAL A 268 1.08 -5.38 -28.14
C VAL A 268 2.29 -4.65 -28.65
N LYS A 269 3.31 -5.34 -29.17
CA LYS A 269 4.46 -4.70 -29.82
C LYS A 269 4.07 -3.79 -30.98
N LYS A 270 3.12 -4.21 -31.82
CA LYS A 270 2.61 -3.40 -32.94
C LYS A 270 1.92 -2.13 -32.43
N LEU A 271 1.07 -2.28 -31.38
CA LEU A 271 0.40 -1.16 -30.74
C LEU A 271 1.39 -0.16 -30.14
N ILE A 272 2.36 -0.66 -29.37
CA ILE A 272 3.40 0.17 -28.74
C ILE A 272 4.17 0.94 -29.80
N LYS A 273 4.65 0.27 -30.87
CA LYS A 273 5.36 0.93 -31.98
C LYS A 273 4.49 2.01 -32.61
N ALA A 274 3.22 1.75 -32.85
CA ALA A 274 2.30 2.68 -33.52
C ALA A 274 1.97 3.91 -32.64
N LYS A 275 1.89 3.76 -31.31
CA LYS A 275 1.45 4.81 -30.40
C LYS A 275 2.61 5.51 -29.69
N PHE A 276 3.44 4.79 -28.94
CA PHE A 276 4.61 5.34 -28.23
C PHE A 276 5.75 5.73 -29.19
N GLY A 277 5.84 5.11 -30.38
CA GLY A 277 6.80 5.52 -31.41
C GLY A 277 6.62 6.95 -31.92
N LYS A 278 5.47 7.60 -31.65
CA LYS A 278 5.22 9.01 -32.00
C LYS A 278 5.91 10.01 -31.06
N LEU A 279 6.33 9.56 -29.87
CA LEU A 279 7.10 10.40 -28.95
C LEU A 279 8.45 10.77 -29.58
N LYS A 280 8.82 12.04 -29.52
CA LYS A 280 10.07 12.53 -30.09
C LYS A 280 11.24 12.25 -29.15
N LYS A 281 12.30 11.62 -29.69
CA LYS A 281 13.56 11.45 -28.97
C LYS A 281 14.10 12.81 -28.51
N GLY A 282 14.49 12.90 -27.22
CA GLY A 282 15.16 14.07 -26.66
C GLY A 282 16.67 13.96 -26.69
N ALA A 283 17.33 14.95 -26.09
CA ALA A 283 18.73 14.85 -25.76
C ALA A 283 18.98 13.74 -24.74
N ASP A 284 20.14 13.13 -24.75
CA ASP A 284 20.51 12.16 -23.72
C ASP A 284 20.65 12.86 -22.37
N VAL A 285 20.10 12.24 -21.34
CA VAL A 285 20.13 12.78 -19.98
C VAL A 285 21.46 12.39 -19.32
N GLU A 286 22.23 13.39 -18.93
CA GLU A 286 23.51 13.20 -18.25
C GLU A 286 23.29 12.54 -16.88
N GLN A 287 24.20 11.63 -16.52
CA GLN A 287 24.23 11.06 -15.17
C GLN A 287 24.55 12.16 -14.15
N LEU A 288 23.89 12.09 -12.99
CA LEU A 288 24.21 12.99 -11.89
C LEU A 288 25.43 12.42 -11.15
N ASP A 289 26.52 13.19 -11.17
CA ASP A 289 27.76 12.84 -10.46
C ASP A 289 28.01 13.89 -9.38
N VAL A 290 27.46 13.66 -8.20
CA VAL A 290 27.66 14.49 -7.02
C VAL A 290 28.33 13.64 -5.95
N PRO A 291 29.65 13.83 -5.72
CA PRO A 291 30.36 13.07 -4.71
C PRO A 291 29.88 13.42 -3.30
N GLU A 292 29.94 12.43 -2.44
CA GLU A 292 29.67 12.57 -1.01
C GLU A 292 30.96 12.44 -0.21
N ASP A 293 31.14 13.34 0.75
CA ASP A 293 32.29 13.26 1.67
C ASP A 293 32.07 12.10 2.67
N ASP A 294 33.16 11.43 3.02
CA ASP A 294 33.12 10.44 4.10
C ASP A 294 32.81 11.09 5.45
N PHE A 295 32.27 10.29 6.37
CA PHE A 295 32.15 10.71 7.76
C PHE A 295 33.53 10.79 8.41
N SER A 296 33.70 11.78 9.27
CA SER A 296 34.93 11.94 10.06
C SER A 296 34.77 11.30 11.45
N GLY A 297 34.98 9.99 11.51
CA GLY A 297 34.68 9.22 12.70
C GLY A 297 33.16 9.08 12.93
N ARG A 298 32.78 8.92 14.20
CA ARG A 298 31.39 8.87 14.65
C ARG A 298 30.77 10.27 14.72
N GLU A 299 29.92 10.62 13.81
CA GLU A 299 29.17 11.88 13.82
C GLU A 299 27.80 11.68 14.51
N VAL A 300 27.39 12.63 15.36
CA VAL A 300 26.18 12.53 16.19
C VAL A 300 25.27 13.72 15.96
N ILE A 301 23.98 13.44 15.72
CA ILE A 301 22.92 14.44 15.66
C ILE A 301 21.86 14.10 16.69
N ASP A 302 21.61 15.04 17.62
CA ASP A 302 20.58 14.93 18.64
C ASP A 302 19.33 15.73 18.27
N LEU A 303 18.18 15.08 18.38
CA LEU A 303 16.86 15.63 18.13
C LEU A 303 15.92 15.35 19.32
N ALA A 304 14.79 16.05 19.37
CA ALA A 304 13.70 15.79 20.32
C ALA A 304 12.36 16.04 19.61
N ILE A 305 12.03 15.17 18.66
CA ILE A 305 10.89 15.39 17.73
C ILE A 305 9.98 14.17 17.58
N THR A 306 10.33 13.04 18.19
CA THR A 306 9.57 11.79 18.09
C THR A 306 8.76 11.52 19.36
N PRO A 307 7.62 10.79 19.26
CA PRO A 307 6.77 10.49 20.42
C PRO A 307 7.44 9.55 21.44
N TYR A 308 8.48 8.84 21.03
CA TYR A 308 9.30 7.96 21.85
C TYR A 308 10.75 8.01 21.37
N ARG A 309 11.67 7.53 22.21
CA ARG A 309 13.10 7.52 21.95
C ARG A 309 13.45 6.56 20.83
N VAL A 310 14.20 7.03 19.84
CA VAL A 310 14.65 6.24 18.68
C VAL A 310 16.02 6.71 18.21
N ALA A 311 16.82 5.79 17.73
CA ALA A 311 18.07 6.12 17.07
C ALA A 311 18.24 5.35 15.77
N ARG A 312 18.93 5.96 14.82
CA ARG A 312 19.37 5.34 13.57
C ARG A 312 20.81 5.75 13.30
N PHE A 313 21.65 4.77 12.93
CA PHE A 313 22.99 5.07 12.43
C PHE A 313 23.25 4.31 11.13
N GLY A 314 24.22 4.81 10.37
CA GLY A 314 24.46 4.22 9.06
C GLY A 314 25.83 4.52 8.49
N TYR A 315 26.25 3.62 7.62
CA TYR A 315 27.50 3.61 6.89
C TYR A 315 27.26 3.89 5.42
N ARG A 316 28.19 4.59 4.76
CA ARG A 316 28.18 4.68 3.30
C ARG A 316 28.57 3.35 2.70
N THR A 317 27.86 2.94 1.65
CA THR A 317 28.14 1.70 0.92
C THR A 317 28.03 1.94 -0.59
N VAL A 318 28.04 0.87 -1.34
CA VAL A 318 27.94 0.89 -2.80
C VAL A 318 26.51 0.97 -3.28
N LYS A 319 26.32 1.45 -4.50
CA LYS A 319 25.03 1.49 -5.20
C LYS A 319 24.52 0.07 -5.53
N PRO A 320 23.22 -0.09 -5.83
CA PRO A 320 22.58 -1.41 -5.99
C PRO A 320 23.18 -2.32 -7.06
N ASN A 321 23.73 -1.80 -8.14
CA ASN A 321 24.31 -2.60 -9.22
C ASN A 321 25.78 -3.00 -9.00
N HIS A 322 26.36 -2.76 -7.84
CA HIS A 322 27.71 -3.18 -7.48
C HIS A 322 27.74 -4.63 -7.03
N GLU A 323 28.88 -5.33 -7.26
CA GLU A 323 29.06 -6.73 -6.88
C GLU A 323 28.88 -7.02 -5.37
N ASP A 324 29.23 -6.08 -4.51
CA ASP A 324 29.06 -6.19 -3.05
C ASP A 324 27.60 -6.01 -2.59
N ALA A 325 26.69 -5.52 -3.44
CA ALA A 325 25.31 -5.22 -3.05
C ALA A 325 24.57 -6.47 -2.53
N VAL A 326 24.68 -7.60 -3.24
CA VAL A 326 24.07 -8.86 -2.82
C VAL A 326 24.66 -9.40 -1.51
N VAL A 327 25.93 -9.13 -1.25
CA VAL A 327 26.59 -9.49 0.01
C VAL A 327 26.08 -8.61 1.16
N LEU A 328 25.87 -7.32 0.92
CA LEU A 328 25.29 -6.40 1.89
C LEU A 328 23.83 -6.76 2.20
N ASP A 329 23.04 -7.20 1.23
CA ASP A 329 21.69 -7.73 1.47
C ASP A 329 21.72 -8.98 2.36
N LEU A 330 22.65 -9.90 2.10
CA LEU A 330 22.85 -11.08 2.93
C LEU A 330 23.29 -10.68 4.36
N ILE A 331 24.20 -9.73 4.51
CA ILE A 331 24.63 -9.18 5.81
C ILE A 331 23.45 -8.57 6.55
N SER A 332 22.59 -7.81 5.85
CA SER A 332 21.36 -7.26 6.45
C SER A 332 20.49 -8.34 7.06
N ASN A 333 20.35 -9.49 6.37
CA ASN A 333 19.59 -10.64 6.86
C ASN A 333 20.32 -11.44 7.98
N ILE A 334 21.67 -11.43 8.03
CA ILE A 334 22.43 -11.95 9.18
C ILE A 334 22.12 -11.13 10.44
N PHE A 335 21.95 -9.82 10.30
CA PHE A 335 21.60 -8.96 11.42
C PHE A 335 20.12 -9.09 11.79
N SER A 336 19.21 -8.93 10.82
CA SER A 336 17.77 -9.00 11.09
C SER A 336 17.02 -9.62 9.91
N ASN A 337 16.19 -10.62 10.18
CA ASN A 337 15.43 -11.35 9.18
C ASN A 337 14.01 -11.68 9.66
N SER A 338 13.14 -12.08 8.73
CA SER A 338 11.73 -12.41 8.99
C SER A 338 11.56 -13.64 9.89
N SER A 339 12.53 -14.57 9.90
CA SER A 339 12.53 -15.75 10.78
C SER A 339 12.90 -15.44 12.23
N LYS A 340 13.28 -14.20 12.55
CA LYS A 340 13.69 -13.71 13.89
C LYS A 340 14.93 -14.41 14.46
N THR A 341 15.85 -14.88 13.62
CA THR A 341 17.07 -15.62 13.99
C THR A 341 18.35 -14.79 13.89
N GLY A 342 18.28 -13.61 13.27
CA GLY A 342 19.43 -12.72 13.10
C GLY A 342 19.99 -12.20 14.42
N LEU A 343 21.21 -11.68 14.37
CA LEU A 343 21.94 -11.20 15.57
C LEU A 343 21.18 -10.09 16.29
N LEU A 344 20.60 -9.11 15.57
CA LEU A 344 19.77 -8.07 16.17
C LEU A 344 18.41 -8.61 16.62
N ASN A 345 17.87 -9.62 15.94
CA ASN A 345 16.65 -10.25 16.41
C ASN A 345 16.84 -10.89 17.79
N LYS A 346 18.02 -11.44 18.10
CA LYS A 346 18.35 -11.95 19.44
C LYS A 346 18.32 -10.84 20.49
N LEU A 347 18.90 -9.67 20.21
CA LEU A 347 18.80 -8.52 21.11
C LEU A 347 17.35 -8.13 21.40
N ASN A 348 16.50 -8.18 20.36
CA ASN A 348 15.06 -7.92 20.49
C ASN A 348 14.37 -9.01 21.32
N ASN A 349 14.70 -10.29 21.09
CA ASN A 349 14.08 -11.43 21.76
C ASN A 349 14.46 -11.49 23.25
N GLU A 350 15.70 -11.14 23.57
CA GLU A 350 16.24 -11.06 24.92
C GLU A 350 15.87 -9.78 25.68
N ASN A 351 15.05 -8.89 25.05
CA ASN A 351 14.66 -7.59 25.60
C ASN A 351 15.86 -6.71 26.01
N LYS A 352 16.96 -6.79 25.23
CA LYS A 352 18.12 -5.90 25.41
C LYS A 352 17.85 -4.52 24.83
N VAL A 353 17.04 -4.45 23.78
CA VAL A 353 16.41 -3.28 23.19
C VAL A 353 14.96 -3.63 22.90
N LEU A 354 14.07 -2.64 22.81
CA LEU A 354 12.67 -2.89 22.50
C LEU A 354 12.49 -3.35 21.04
N GLY A 355 13.31 -2.80 20.14
CA GLY A 355 13.38 -3.21 18.74
C GLY A 355 14.66 -2.75 18.09
N SER A 356 15.21 -3.55 17.18
CA SER A 356 16.34 -3.17 16.33
C SER A 356 16.25 -3.86 14.98
N TYR A 357 16.84 -3.25 13.96
CA TYR A 357 16.86 -3.76 12.59
C TYR A 357 18.09 -3.28 11.83
N ALA A 358 18.40 -3.96 10.72
CA ALA A 358 19.39 -3.55 9.74
C ALA A 358 18.73 -3.40 8.36
N THR A 359 19.25 -2.53 7.49
CA THR A 359 18.71 -2.28 6.14
C THR A 359 19.76 -1.76 5.19
N THR A 360 19.68 -2.14 3.92
CA THR A 360 20.45 -1.57 2.79
C THR A 360 19.74 -0.39 2.14
N GLY A 361 18.55 -0.01 2.60
CA GLY A 361 17.65 0.98 1.96
C GLY A 361 17.93 2.46 2.30
N LEU A 362 19.12 2.84 2.75
CA LEU A 362 19.43 4.25 3.01
C LEU A 362 19.80 5.05 1.75
N GLY A 363 20.26 4.38 0.70
CA GLY A 363 20.73 4.97 -0.54
C GLY A 363 19.69 5.09 -1.64
N GLY A 364 20.18 5.12 -2.87
CA GLY A 364 19.47 5.13 -4.15
C GLY A 364 20.40 4.71 -5.28
N THR A 365 20.07 5.06 -6.53
CA THR A 365 20.85 4.63 -7.70
C THR A 365 22.26 5.21 -7.77
N ASP A 366 22.51 6.37 -7.16
CA ASP A 366 23.80 7.08 -7.25
C ASP A 366 24.73 6.73 -6.08
N HIS A 367 24.18 6.59 -4.88
CA HIS A 367 24.93 6.26 -3.65
C HIS A 367 24.20 5.21 -2.83
N GLY A 368 24.95 4.27 -2.26
CA GLY A 368 24.43 3.29 -1.33
C GLY A 368 24.55 3.73 0.13
N GLY A 369 23.81 3.04 1.00
CA GLY A 369 23.93 3.22 2.44
C GLY A 369 23.37 2.02 3.19
N PHE A 370 24.07 1.59 4.22
CA PHE A 370 23.65 0.54 5.13
C PHE A 370 23.30 1.15 6.49
N GLY A 371 22.11 0.87 6.97
CA GLY A 371 21.60 1.48 8.19
C GLY A 371 21.22 0.48 9.26
N PHE A 372 21.38 0.89 10.50
CA PHE A 372 20.90 0.23 11.71
C PHE A 372 19.94 1.17 12.44
N GLY A 373 18.82 0.64 12.93
CA GLY A 373 17.92 1.41 13.77
C GLY A 373 17.60 0.65 15.05
N PHE A 374 17.33 1.40 16.14
CA PHE A 374 16.88 0.80 17.38
C PHE A 374 15.99 1.73 18.21
N VAL A 375 15.19 1.10 19.05
CA VAL A 375 14.39 1.74 20.10
C VAL A 375 14.95 1.24 21.42
N PRO A 376 15.41 2.13 22.32
CA PRO A 376 15.85 1.74 23.65
C PRO A 376 14.83 0.88 24.39
N LYS A 377 15.29 -0.03 25.23
CA LYS A 377 14.46 -0.95 26.03
C LYS A 377 13.38 -0.19 26.83
N ASP A 378 13.80 0.91 27.44
CA ASP A 378 12.97 1.80 28.26
C ASP A 378 13.59 3.21 28.30
N ASP A 379 13.01 4.09 29.11
CA ASP A 379 13.48 5.47 29.24
C ASP A 379 14.82 5.60 30.02
N THR A 380 15.29 4.54 30.69
CA THR A 380 16.52 4.54 31.47
C THR A 380 17.74 4.09 30.66
N GLN A 381 17.56 3.32 29.61
CA GLN A 381 18.66 2.89 28.73
C GLN A 381 19.17 4.07 27.91
N SER A 382 20.47 4.33 27.96
CA SER A 382 21.06 5.39 27.13
C SER A 382 21.09 5.01 25.65
N PHE A 383 21.21 6.00 24.76
CA PHE A 383 21.40 5.72 23.33
C PHE A 383 22.74 5.03 23.08
N GLU A 384 23.76 5.41 23.86
CA GLU A 384 25.09 4.81 23.80
C GLU A 384 25.07 3.31 24.19
N ASP A 385 24.28 2.91 25.20
CA ASP A 385 24.13 1.49 25.54
C ASP A 385 23.49 0.69 24.40
N GLY A 386 22.41 1.23 23.79
CA GLY A 386 21.74 0.60 22.65
C GLY A 386 22.64 0.51 21.41
N GLU A 387 23.39 1.57 21.10
CA GLU A 387 24.38 1.63 20.03
C GLU A 387 25.50 0.59 20.25
N ASN A 388 26.08 0.54 21.45
CA ASN A 388 27.15 -0.40 21.79
C ASN A 388 26.71 -1.87 21.69
N LEU A 389 25.44 -2.18 21.99
CA LEU A 389 24.91 -3.52 21.77
C LEU A 389 24.94 -3.90 20.30
N ILE A 390 24.56 -3.00 19.39
CA ILE A 390 24.56 -3.25 17.95
C ILE A 390 25.98 -3.31 17.41
N LEU A 391 26.88 -2.41 17.84
CA LEU A 391 28.28 -2.41 17.43
C LEU A 391 28.97 -3.73 17.78
N LYS A 392 28.67 -4.33 18.94
CA LYS A 392 29.17 -5.68 19.30
C LYS A 392 28.69 -6.76 18.33
N GLU A 393 27.46 -6.68 17.85
CA GLU A 393 26.96 -7.62 16.84
C GLU A 393 27.63 -7.40 15.47
N ILE A 394 27.92 -6.13 15.12
CA ILE A 394 28.72 -5.79 13.92
C ILE A 394 30.11 -6.41 14.02
N ASP A 395 30.79 -6.31 15.17
CA ASP A 395 32.13 -6.90 15.40
C ASP A 395 32.10 -8.42 15.24
N LYS A 396 31.02 -9.09 15.68
CA LYS A 396 30.85 -10.54 15.45
C LYS A 396 30.79 -10.88 13.95
N VAL A 397 30.13 -10.08 13.14
CA VAL A 397 30.09 -10.30 11.68
C VAL A 397 31.47 -10.03 11.07
N LYS A 398 32.15 -8.99 11.50
CA LYS A 398 33.51 -8.61 11.06
C LYS A 398 34.56 -9.67 11.42
N SER A 399 34.42 -10.32 12.58
CA SER A 399 35.32 -11.41 13.04
C SER A 399 34.90 -12.80 12.54
N GLY A 400 33.73 -12.91 11.90
CA GLY A 400 33.18 -14.19 11.46
C GLY A 400 32.58 -15.05 12.59
N GLU A 401 32.22 -14.45 13.72
CA GLU A 401 31.59 -15.12 14.86
C GLU A 401 30.07 -15.33 14.65
N PHE A 402 29.72 -15.94 13.53
CA PHE A 402 28.38 -16.46 13.23
C PHE A 402 28.51 -17.85 12.60
N SER A 403 27.48 -18.68 12.77
CA SER A 403 27.57 -20.07 12.31
C SER A 403 27.36 -20.18 10.80
N GLU A 404 27.97 -21.20 10.18
CA GLU A 404 27.72 -21.56 8.78
C GLU A 404 26.26 -21.97 8.59
N ASP A 405 25.67 -22.67 9.57
CA ASP A 405 24.25 -23.03 9.56
C ASP A 405 23.33 -21.80 9.43
N LEU A 406 23.63 -20.71 10.16
CA LEU A 406 22.88 -19.45 10.04
C LEU A 406 23.00 -18.88 8.63
N LEU A 407 24.21 -18.85 8.07
CA LEU A 407 24.45 -18.33 6.72
C LEU A 407 23.68 -19.15 5.67
N GLN A 408 23.75 -20.47 5.70
CA GLN A 408 23.05 -21.34 4.75
C GLN A 408 21.53 -21.23 4.87
N SER A 409 21.02 -21.14 6.09
CA SER A 409 19.60 -20.98 6.35
C SER A 409 19.06 -19.63 5.85
N ILE A 410 19.83 -18.55 6.00
CA ILE A 410 19.47 -17.23 5.47
C ILE A 410 19.43 -17.26 3.94
N LYS A 411 20.43 -17.86 3.29
CA LYS A 411 20.46 -18.00 1.83
C LYS A 411 19.24 -18.75 1.29
N LEU A 412 18.84 -19.83 1.98
CA LEU A 412 17.66 -20.61 1.62
C LEU A 412 16.39 -19.76 1.73
N ASN A 413 16.22 -18.98 2.81
CA ASN A 413 15.06 -18.11 3.00
C ASN A 413 15.04 -16.95 2.00
N MET A 414 16.18 -16.33 1.69
CA MET A 414 16.26 -15.28 0.66
C MET A 414 15.87 -15.83 -0.71
N SER A 415 16.29 -17.06 -1.04
CA SER A 415 15.88 -17.73 -2.28
C SER A 415 14.38 -18.01 -2.31
N MET A 416 13.80 -18.51 -1.21
CA MET A 416 12.36 -18.73 -1.10
C MET A 416 11.56 -17.45 -1.22
N ASP A 417 11.98 -16.38 -0.55
CA ASP A 417 11.30 -15.08 -0.62
C ASP A 417 11.34 -14.51 -2.05
N HIS A 418 12.45 -14.70 -2.77
CA HIS A 418 12.56 -14.29 -4.18
C HIS A 418 11.63 -15.11 -5.08
N GLU A 419 11.62 -16.45 -4.96
CA GLU A 419 10.73 -17.33 -5.74
C GLU A 419 9.25 -17.02 -5.45
N THR A 420 8.90 -16.73 -4.19
CA THR A 420 7.53 -16.34 -3.80
C THR A 420 7.10 -15.03 -4.47
N ARG A 421 8.00 -14.04 -4.58
CA ARG A 421 7.70 -12.80 -5.31
C ARG A 421 7.47 -13.03 -6.80
N MET A 422 8.13 -14.02 -7.38
CA MET A 422 7.95 -14.38 -8.79
C MET A 422 6.57 -15.00 -9.10
N GLU A 423 5.81 -15.47 -8.12
CA GLU A 423 4.55 -16.19 -8.33
C GLU A 423 3.43 -15.32 -8.90
N SER A 424 3.33 -14.06 -8.51
CA SER A 424 2.26 -13.15 -8.93
C SER A 424 2.75 -12.12 -9.94
N VAL A 425 1.84 -11.65 -10.81
CA VAL A 425 2.13 -10.52 -11.71
C VAL A 425 2.57 -9.30 -10.93
N ASP A 426 1.90 -8.99 -9.81
CA ASP A 426 2.25 -7.85 -8.98
C ASP A 426 3.68 -7.96 -8.44
N GLY A 427 4.06 -9.11 -7.86
CA GLY A 427 5.42 -9.33 -7.38
C GLY A 427 6.47 -9.30 -8.49
N ARG A 428 6.20 -9.92 -9.66
CA ARG A 428 7.08 -9.85 -10.85
C ARG A 428 7.22 -8.44 -11.36
N THR A 429 6.14 -7.69 -11.41
CA THR A 429 6.14 -6.29 -11.86
C THR A 429 7.09 -5.44 -11.04
N TRP A 430 7.07 -5.56 -9.70
CA TRP A 430 8.00 -4.83 -8.84
C TRP A 430 9.44 -5.28 -9.03
N LEU A 431 9.70 -6.57 -9.26
CA LEU A 431 11.04 -7.06 -9.59
C LEU A 431 11.52 -6.56 -10.98
N ILE A 432 10.62 -6.49 -11.96
CA ILE A 432 10.94 -5.91 -13.27
C ILE A 432 11.18 -4.40 -13.13
N MET A 433 10.41 -3.70 -12.33
CA MET A 433 10.66 -2.29 -12.05
C MET A 433 12.02 -2.07 -11.39
N SER A 434 12.48 -2.96 -10.50
CA SER A 434 13.82 -2.84 -9.90
C SER A 434 14.94 -2.94 -10.96
N THR A 435 14.72 -3.59 -12.11
CA THR A 435 15.71 -3.58 -13.20
C THR A 435 15.94 -2.16 -13.73
N ILE A 436 14.87 -1.36 -13.75
CA ILE A 436 14.94 0.05 -14.16
C ILE A 436 15.55 0.88 -13.03
N LEU A 437 14.99 0.74 -11.83
CA LEU A 437 15.30 1.57 -10.67
C LEU A 437 16.72 1.37 -10.17
N ASP A 438 17.23 0.14 -10.22
CA ASP A 438 18.54 -0.26 -9.70
C ASP A 438 19.58 -0.43 -10.85
N ASN A 439 19.13 -0.29 -12.10
CA ASN A 439 19.94 -0.53 -13.29
C ASN A 439 20.61 -1.93 -13.28
N VAL A 440 19.81 -2.96 -12.95
CA VAL A 440 20.22 -4.37 -12.88
C VAL A 440 19.48 -5.17 -13.96
N PRO A 441 20.15 -5.88 -14.88
CA PRO A 441 19.50 -6.66 -15.92
C PRO A 441 18.55 -7.72 -15.37
N TRP A 442 17.43 -7.99 -16.06
CA TRP A 442 16.45 -8.99 -15.66
C TRP A 442 17.05 -10.38 -15.42
N GLU A 443 18.00 -10.79 -16.25
CA GLU A 443 18.70 -12.08 -16.07
C GLU A 443 19.46 -12.15 -14.74
N GLU A 444 19.96 -11.04 -14.25
CA GLU A 444 20.61 -10.98 -12.93
C GLU A 444 19.59 -11.04 -11.80
N ILE A 445 18.40 -10.44 -11.98
CA ILE A 445 17.29 -10.57 -11.03
C ILE A 445 16.84 -12.03 -10.95
N LYS A 446 16.63 -12.71 -12.08
CA LYS A 446 16.31 -14.16 -12.10
C LYS A 446 17.41 -15.01 -11.43
N ASN A 447 18.66 -14.64 -11.63
CA ASN A 447 19.79 -15.38 -11.08
C ASN A 447 20.13 -15.00 -9.62
N TYR A 448 19.35 -14.13 -8.99
CA TYR A 448 19.58 -13.68 -7.62
C TYR A 448 19.76 -14.82 -6.61
N PRO A 449 18.95 -15.91 -6.60
CA PRO A 449 19.17 -17.04 -5.71
C PRO A 449 20.54 -17.69 -5.86
N ASN A 450 21.06 -17.84 -7.09
CA ASN A 450 22.39 -18.40 -7.32
C ASN A 450 23.49 -17.46 -6.84
N LYS A 451 23.32 -16.13 -7.06
CA LYS A 451 24.28 -15.14 -6.53
C LYS A 451 24.35 -15.19 -5.01
N VAL A 452 23.21 -15.20 -4.33
CA VAL A 452 23.13 -15.35 -2.88
C VAL A 452 23.80 -16.65 -2.42
N ASN A 453 23.52 -17.78 -3.08
CA ASN A 453 24.07 -19.08 -2.73
C ASN A 453 25.60 -19.16 -2.92
N SER A 454 26.16 -18.40 -3.86
CA SER A 454 27.60 -18.36 -4.12
C SER A 454 28.42 -17.59 -3.08
N VAL A 455 27.80 -16.72 -2.28
CA VAL A 455 28.51 -15.90 -1.28
C VAL A 455 29.08 -16.79 -0.19
N THR A 456 30.38 -16.71 0.06
CA THR A 456 31.05 -17.44 1.15
C THR A 456 31.04 -16.62 2.44
N LYS A 457 31.21 -17.30 3.58
CA LYS A 457 31.41 -16.66 4.88
C LYS A 457 32.60 -15.71 4.87
N GLN A 458 33.70 -16.09 4.21
CA GLN A 458 34.87 -15.21 4.04
C GLN A 458 34.52 -13.91 3.31
N LYS A 459 33.70 -13.98 2.24
CA LYS A 459 33.26 -12.79 1.50
C LYS A 459 32.36 -11.88 2.35
N VAL A 460 31.51 -12.45 3.21
CA VAL A 460 30.72 -11.69 4.18
C VAL A 460 31.64 -10.91 5.14
N VAL A 461 32.65 -11.57 5.71
CA VAL A 461 33.64 -10.95 6.62
C VAL A 461 34.41 -9.84 5.89
N GLU A 462 34.89 -10.10 4.66
CA GLU A 462 35.60 -9.11 3.85
C GLU A 462 34.75 -7.83 3.64
N VAL A 463 33.51 -8.00 3.18
CA VAL A 463 32.60 -6.88 2.88
C VAL A 463 32.20 -6.14 4.16
N ALA A 464 31.94 -6.85 5.26
CA ALA A 464 31.66 -6.21 6.56
C ALA A 464 32.81 -5.35 7.03
N ASN A 465 34.06 -5.83 6.95
CA ASN A 465 35.25 -5.05 7.31
C ASN A 465 35.49 -3.86 6.37
N LYS A 466 35.14 -3.99 5.10
CA LYS A 466 35.28 -2.91 4.11
C LYS A 466 34.38 -1.72 4.42
N TYR A 467 33.12 -1.96 4.82
CA TYR A 467 32.11 -0.90 4.93
C TYR A 467 31.81 -0.48 6.38
N PHE A 468 31.90 -1.37 7.37
CA PHE A 468 31.58 -1.04 8.76
C PHE A 468 32.84 -0.60 9.51
N THR A 469 33.23 0.64 9.24
CA THR A 469 34.38 1.29 9.85
C THR A 469 33.97 2.14 11.05
N ASP A 470 34.92 2.94 11.59
CA ASP A 470 34.61 3.91 12.63
C ASP A 470 33.91 5.18 12.10
N ASN A 471 33.80 5.30 10.76
CA ASN A 471 33.19 6.43 10.06
C ASN A 471 31.71 6.19 9.79
N TYR A 472 30.83 6.75 10.64
CA TYR A 472 29.39 6.64 10.48
C TYR A 472 28.62 7.81 11.10
N LEU A 473 27.38 7.99 10.67
CA LEU A 473 26.46 8.97 11.25
C LEU A 473 25.47 8.27 12.17
N ILE A 474 25.26 8.79 13.38
CA ILE A 474 24.11 8.43 14.22
C ILE A 474 23.21 9.64 14.43
N VAL A 475 21.90 9.45 14.21
CA VAL A 475 20.84 10.42 14.51
C VAL A 475 19.98 9.84 15.61
N ARG A 476 19.84 10.55 16.71
CA ARG A 476 19.10 10.15 17.91
C ARG A 476 17.96 11.13 18.13
N SER A 477 16.81 10.66 18.54
CA SER A 477 15.71 11.52 18.93
C SER A 477 15.14 11.10 20.27
N ASP A 478 15.19 12.00 21.23
CA ASP A 478 14.41 11.90 22.46
C ASP A 478 12.94 12.23 22.21
N LYS A 479 12.11 11.96 23.22
CA LYS A 479 10.70 12.35 23.24
C LYS A 479 10.56 13.86 23.09
N GLY A 480 9.76 14.28 22.14
CA GLY A 480 9.52 15.70 21.89
C GLY A 480 8.45 15.95 20.86
N ASP A 481 8.14 17.22 20.68
CA ASP A 481 7.17 17.68 19.70
C ASP A 481 7.90 18.32 18.49
N ASN A 482 7.55 17.91 17.31
CA ASN A 482 8.03 18.55 16.10
C ASN A 482 7.42 19.95 15.94
N LYS A 483 8.25 20.97 15.65
CA LYS A 483 7.75 22.31 15.30
C LYS A 483 7.05 22.27 13.95
N LYS A 484 5.74 22.48 13.96
CA LYS A 484 4.91 22.43 12.77
C LYS A 484 4.88 23.78 12.08
N VAL A 485 5.29 23.84 10.83
CA VAL A 485 5.14 25.01 9.95
C VAL A 485 3.98 24.72 8.99
N LYS A 486 2.87 25.44 9.14
CA LYS A 486 1.70 25.28 8.28
C LYS A 486 1.85 26.06 6.97
N LEU A 487 1.57 25.39 5.84
CA LEU A 487 1.34 26.02 4.55
C LEU A 487 -0.13 26.46 4.50
N GLU A 488 -0.36 27.78 4.51
CA GLU A 488 -1.69 28.34 4.42
C GLU A 488 -2.06 28.63 2.96
N LYS A 489 -3.28 28.30 2.60
CA LYS A 489 -3.84 28.68 1.29
C LYS A 489 -4.13 30.18 1.27
N PRO A 490 -3.91 30.86 0.14
CA PRO A 490 -4.44 32.22 -0.03
C PRO A 490 -5.98 32.19 0.03
N PRO A 491 -6.62 33.22 0.62
CA PRO A 491 -8.08 33.28 0.76
C PRO A 491 -8.76 33.73 -0.55
N PHE A 492 -8.63 32.93 -1.60
CA PHE A 492 -9.20 33.18 -2.93
C PHE A 492 -10.45 32.35 -3.21
N LYS A 493 -11.13 32.66 -4.30
CA LYS A 493 -12.26 31.87 -4.77
C LYS A 493 -11.77 30.47 -5.22
N PRO A 494 -12.50 29.40 -4.93
CA PRO A 494 -12.21 28.10 -5.49
C PRO A 494 -12.21 28.14 -7.02
N VAL A 495 -11.33 27.38 -7.64
CA VAL A 495 -11.30 27.18 -9.09
C VAL A 495 -12.18 25.99 -9.40
N GLU A 496 -13.44 26.23 -9.72
CA GLU A 496 -14.44 25.18 -9.97
C GLU A 496 -14.61 24.96 -11.48
N PRO A 497 -14.14 23.83 -12.04
CA PRO A 497 -14.39 23.52 -13.44
C PRO A 497 -15.87 23.28 -13.71
N GLN A 498 -16.40 23.92 -14.76
CA GLN A 498 -17.82 23.86 -15.09
C GLN A 498 -18.20 22.67 -15.99
N ASN A 499 -17.21 22.03 -16.65
CA ASN A 499 -17.44 21.00 -17.66
C ASN A 499 -17.22 19.58 -17.13
N SER A 500 -17.60 19.30 -15.88
CA SER A 500 -17.38 17.98 -15.28
C SER A 500 -18.07 16.83 -16.00
N GLU A 501 -19.12 17.12 -16.77
CA GLU A 501 -19.89 16.13 -17.52
C GLU A 501 -19.60 16.14 -19.03
N SER A 502 -18.74 17.03 -19.49
CA SER A 502 -18.33 17.10 -20.89
C SER A 502 -17.31 16.00 -21.22
N SER A 503 -17.21 15.70 -22.51
CA SER A 503 -16.19 14.84 -23.11
C SER A 503 -15.35 15.66 -24.09
N SER A 504 -14.07 15.36 -24.17
CA SER A 504 -13.21 15.93 -25.21
C SER A 504 -13.30 15.11 -26.49
N GLU A 505 -12.93 15.69 -27.64
CA GLU A 505 -12.84 14.96 -28.92
C GLU A 505 -11.94 13.73 -28.82
N TYR A 506 -10.88 13.80 -28.01
CA TYR A 506 -9.99 12.65 -27.80
C TYR A 506 -10.67 11.54 -27.02
N ALA A 507 -11.43 11.89 -25.98
CA ALA A 507 -12.14 10.91 -25.18
C ALA A 507 -13.23 10.19 -26.00
N ASP A 508 -13.93 10.93 -26.85
CA ASP A 508 -14.93 10.34 -27.76
C ASP A 508 -14.28 9.37 -28.73
N MET A 509 -13.18 9.76 -29.38
CA MET A 509 -12.39 8.88 -30.26
C MET A 509 -11.86 7.64 -29.52
N LEU A 510 -11.41 7.76 -28.28
CA LEU A 510 -10.94 6.63 -27.49
C LEU A 510 -12.07 5.67 -27.14
N ASN A 511 -13.25 6.19 -26.86
CA ASN A 511 -14.43 5.39 -26.55
C ASN A 511 -14.94 4.60 -27.75
N ASP A 512 -14.75 5.10 -28.98
CA ASP A 512 -15.09 4.41 -30.22
C ASP A 512 -14.22 3.18 -30.52
N ILE A 513 -13.09 3.01 -29.85
CA ILE A 513 -12.29 1.78 -29.95
C ILE A 513 -13.04 0.64 -29.26
N GLU A 514 -13.48 -0.34 -30.04
CA GLU A 514 -14.17 -1.51 -29.52
C GLU A 514 -13.21 -2.43 -28.74
N PRO A 515 -13.50 -2.78 -27.47
CA PRO A 515 -12.69 -3.70 -26.71
C PRO A 515 -12.76 -5.12 -27.31
N LYS A 516 -11.69 -5.89 -27.17
CA LYS A 516 -11.73 -7.33 -27.51
C LYS A 516 -12.76 -8.03 -26.62
N LYS A 517 -13.62 -8.88 -27.23
CA LYS A 517 -14.54 -9.71 -26.43
C LYS A 517 -13.73 -10.77 -25.68
N ILE A 518 -13.81 -10.77 -24.38
CA ILE A 518 -13.20 -11.75 -23.48
C ILE A 518 -14.26 -12.17 -22.49
N ASP A 519 -14.47 -13.48 -22.34
CA ASP A 519 -15.39 -14.02 -21.36
C ASP A 519 -14.83 -13.80 -19.94
N PRO A 520 -15.66 -13.38 -18.99
CA PRO A 520 -15.22 -13.19 -17.60
C PRO A 520 -14.78 -14.51 -16.99
N ARG A 521 -13.73 -14.47 -16.17
CA ARG A 521 -13.20 -15.64 -15.47
C ARG A 521 -13.60 -15.56 -14.00
N PHE A 522 -14.46 -16.47 -13.58
CA PHE A 522 -14.91 -16.62 -12.21
C PHE A 522 -14.15 -17.74 -11.49
N VAL A 523 -14.23 -17.76 -10.17
CA VAL A 523 -13.76 -18.89 -9.36
C VAL A 523 -14.82 -20.00 -9.42
N ASP A 524 -14.43 -21.15 -9.97
CA ASP A 524 -15.25 -22.35 -9.92
C ASP A 524 -15.04 -23.07 -8.57
N PHE A 525 -16.04 -23.04 -7.68
CA PHE A 525 -15.96 -23.59 -6.34
C PHE A 525 -15.69 -25.10 -6.29
N LYS A 526 -15.94 -25.82 -7.38
CA LYS A 526 -15.73 -27.28 -7.47
C LYS A 526 -14.45 -27.66 -8.21
N LYS A 527 -13.97 -26.76 -9.10
CA LYS A 527 -12.86 -27.06 -10.00
C LYS A 527 -11.57 -26.36 -9.58
N ASP A 528 -11.65 -25.07 -9.21
CA ASP A 528 -10.48 -24.28 -8.81
C ASP A 528 -10.07 -24.57 -7.36
N VAL A 529 -11.04 -24.92 -6.50
CA VAL A 529 -10.81 -25.24 -5.08
C VAL A 529 -11.47 -26.58 -4.76
N LYS A 530 -10.71 -27.51 -4.24
CA LYS A 530 -11.30 -28.73 -3.68
C LYS A 530 -11.60 -28.51 -2.21
N VAL A 531 -12.81 -28.85 -1.81
CA VAL A 531 -13.30 -28.67 -0.44
C VAL A 531 -13.66 -30.02 0.14
N GLU A 532 -13.01 -30.41 1.24
CA GLU A 532 -13.23 -31.65 1.95
C GLU A 532 -13.51 -31.41 3.44
N THR A 533 -14.35 -32.24 4.03
CA THR A 533 -14.53 -32.30 5.47
C THR A 533 -13.74 -33.48 5.99
N ILE A 534 -12.66 -33.23 6.72
CA ILE A 534 -11.68 -34.26 7.12
C ILE A 534 -11.83 -34.73 8.58
N GLY A 535 -12.74 -34.14 9.33
CA GLY A 535 -13.11 -34.45 10.71
C GLY A 535 -14.28 -33.60 11.14
N ASP A 536 -14.86 -33.85 12.32
CA ASP A 536 -15.94 -33.04 12.85
C ASP A 536 -15.46 -31.60 13.05
N ASN A 537 -16.17 -30.63 12.45
CA ASN A 537 -15.80 -29.22 12.46
C ASN A 537 -14.37 -28.93 11.92
N THR A 538 -13.87 -29.76 10.97
CA THR A 538 -12.58 -29.60 10.33
C THR A 538 -12.74 -29.58 8.81
N HIS A 539 -12.56 -28.40 8.20
CA HIS A 539 -12.73 -28.16 6.77
C HIS A 539 -11.38 -27.97 6.09
N PHE A 540 -11.19 -28.61 4.96
CA PHE A 540 -9.94 -28.52 4.20
C PHE A 540 -10.20 -27.95 2.81
N TYR A 541 -9.44 -26.95 2.44
CA TYR A 541 -9.50 -26.23 1.16
C TYR A 541 -8.17 -26.38 0.44
N TYR A 542 -8.17 -27.05 -0.70
CA TYR A 542 -6.97 -27.31 -1.48
C TYR A 542 -6.95 -26.53 -2.79
N VAL A 543 -5.83 -25.88 -3.08
CA VAL A 543 -5.53 -25.27 -4.38
C VAL A 543 -4.13 -25.70 -4.82
N LYS A 544 -3.99 -26.14 -6.06
CA LYS A 544 -2.68 -26.52 -6.60
C LYS A 544 -1.83 -25.29 -6.89
N ASN A 545 -0.56 -25.26 -6.46
CA ASN A 545 0.42 -24.26 -6.88
C ASN A 545 0.84 -24.55 -8.35
N PRO A 546 0.60 -23.62 -9.30
CA PRO A 546 0.95 -23.82 -10.71
C PRO A 546 2.36 -23.34 -11.07
N VAL A 547 3.12 -22.72 -10.14
CA VAL A 547 4.31 -21.92 -10.46
C VAL A 547 5.60 -22.60 -9.96
N ASN A 548 5.65 -22.97 -8.69
CA ASN A 548 6.86 -23.52 -8.04
C ASN A 548 6.52 -24.54 -6.96
N SER A 549 7.55 -25.06 -6.27
CA SER A 549 7.41 -26.07 -5.21
C SER A 549 7.41 -25.44 -3.81
N ILE A 550 6.73 -24.30 -3.65
CA ILE A 550 6.52 -23.66 -2.34
C ILE A 550 5.07 -23.87 -1.92
N PHE A 551 4.88 -24.49 -0.75
CA PHE A 551 3.55 -24.56 -0.16
C PHE A 551 3.26 -23.38 0.75
N SER A 552 1.98 -23.05 0.91
CA SER A 552 1.47 -22.31 2.06
C SER A 552 0.27 -23.05 2.65
N MET A 553 0.21 -23.05 3.97
CA MET A 553 -0.91 -23.64 4.72
C MET A 553 -1.34 -22.68 5.82
N ASN A 554 -2.64 -22.56 6.05
CA ASN A 554 -3.16 -21.76 7.13
C ASN A 554 -4.15 -22.61 7.93
N LEU A 555 -3.91 -22.74 9.25
CA LEU A 555 -4.86 -23.32 10.19
C LEU A 555 -5.59 -22.16 10.86
N GLN A 556 -6.89 -22.05 10.63
CA GLN A 556 -7.72 -20.93 11.08
C GLN A 556 -8.81 -21.44 12.02
N PHE A 557 -8.58 -21.31 13.33
CA PHE A 557 -9.54 -21.71 14.38
C PHE A 557 -10.57 -20.63 14.62
N GLY A 558 -11.83 -20.99 14.74
CA GLY A 558 -12.97 -20.11 14.76
C GLY A 558 -13.27 -19.43 16.11
N GLN A 559 -12.24 -19.01 16.82
CA GLN A 559 -12.33 -18.11 17.96
C GLN A 559 -11.33 -16.97 17.81
N GLY A 560 -11.78 -15.73 17.87
CA GLY A 560 -10.93 -14.55 17.71
C GLY A 560 -11.07 -13.51 18.83
N THR A 561 -10.47 -12.35 18.61
CA THR A 561 -10.42 -11.27 19.64
C THR A 561 -11.77 -10.60 19.90
N ILE A 562 -12.81 -10.85 19.10
CA ILE A 562 -14.18 -10.41 19.38
C ILE A 562 -14.74 -11.16 20.57
N GLU A 563 -14.48 -12.45 20.66
CA GLU A 563 -14.96 -13.32 21.77
C GLU A 563 -13.98 -13.31 22.94
N ASN A 564 -12.68 -13.29 22.66
CA ASN A 564 -11.62 -13.38 23.66
C ASN A 564 -10.50 -12.36 23.38
N ALA A 565 -10.58 -11.22 24.04
CA ALA A 565 -9.63 -10.12 23.86
C ALA A 565 -8.16 -10.50 24.16
N ALA A 566 -7.92 -11.45 25.05
CA ALA A 566 -6.58 -11.89 25.44
C ALA A 566 -5.84 -12.63 24.34
N LEU A 567 -6.54 -13.10 23.29
CA LEU A 567 -5.91 -13.83 22.16
C LEU A 567 -4.91 -12.98 21.40
N SER A 568 -5.08 -11.64 21.35
CA SER A 568 -4.06 -10.78 20.76
C SER A 568 -2.72 -10.91 21.51
N GLN A 569 -2.74 -10.74 22.83
CA GLN A 569 -1.55 -10.86 23.68
C GLN A 569 -1.01 -12.30 23.70
N SER A 570 -1.92 -13.28 23.64
CA SER A 570 -1.56 -14.70 23.55
C SER A 570 -0.75 -14.98 22.28
N ALA A 571 -1.26 -14.59 21.11
CA ALA A 571 -0.56 -14.78 19.84
C ALA A 571 0.81 -14.08 19.82
N ASP A 572 0.88 -12.84 20.29
CA ASP A 572 2.12 -12.08 20.38
C ASP A 572 3.15 -12.77 21.28
N PHE A 573 2.71 -13.24 22.47
CA PHE A 573 3.58 -13.89 23.43
C PHE A 573 4.06 -15.25 22.97
N ILE A 574 3.15 -16.16 22.56
CA ILE A 574 3.57 -17.51 22.15
C ILE A 574 4.42 -17.50 20.89
N SER A 575 4.29 -16.48 20.02
CA SER A 575 5.17 -16.30 18.85
C SER A 575 6.65 -16.15 19.21
N LEU A 576 6.93 -15.86 20.48
CA LEU A 576 8.27 -15.69 21.04
C LEU A 576 8.73 -16.93 21.86
N LEU A 577 7.90 -17.96 21.98
CA LEU A 577 8.23 -19.14 22.78
C LEU A 577 8.90 -20.23 21.93
N GLY A 578 9.64 -21.09 22.60
CA GLY A 578 10.05 -22.38 22.07
C GLY A 578 9.09 -23.49 22.48
N THR A 579 9.56 -24.73 22.42
CA THR A 579 8.85 -25.94 22.86
C THR A 579 9.45 -26.47 24.16
N LYS A 580 8.87 -27.49 24.76
CA LYS A 580 9.45 -28.16 25.93
C LYS A 580 10.89 -28.64 25.67
N ASN A 581 11.19 -29.09 24.44
CA ASN A 581 12.46 -29.68 24.08
C ASN A 581 13.45 -28.67 23.46
N LYS A 582 12.96 -27.53 22.95
CA LYS A 582 13.78 -26.57 22.22
C LYS A 582 13.56 -25.16 22.74
N THR A 583 14.64 -24.40 22.93
CA THR A 583 14.54 -22.96 23.17
C THR A 583 13.91 -22.28 21.93
N PHE A 584 13.48 -21.03 22.07
CA PHE A 584 12.97 -20.24 20.94
C PHE A 584 13.97 -20.21 19.77
N ASP A 585 15.25 -19.94 20.06
CA ASP A 585 16.27 -19.85 19.02
C ASP A 585 16.53 -21.22 18.35
N GLN A 586 16.57 -22.30 19.12
CA GLN A 586 16.70 -23.65 18.58
C GLN A 586 15.53 -24.00 17.66
N TYR A 587 14.31 -23.72 18.09
CA TYR A 587 13.09 -23.98 17.32
C TYR A 587 13.07 -23.17 16.01
N LYS A 588 13.37 -21.86 16.07
CA LYS A 588 13.42 -21.00 14.89
C LYS A 588 14.55 -21.38 13.94
N ASN A 589 15.70 -21.75 14.46
CA ASN A 589 16.81 -22.23 13.63
C ASN A 589 16.48 -23.53 12.89
N GLU A 590 15.75 -24.47 13.51
CA GLU A 590 15.32 -25.69 12.81
C GLU A 590 14.34 -25.38 11.68
N LEU A 591 13.35 -24.52 11.90
CA LEU A 591 12.46 -24.04 10.84
C LEU A 591 13.26 -23.39 9.71
N GLN A 592 14.21 -22.53 10.06
CA GLN A 592 14.99 -21.79 9.08
C GLN A 592 15.90 -22.72 8.24
N LYS A 593 16.46 -23.78 8.84
CA LYS A 593 17.30 -24.77 8.14
C LYS A 593 16.57 -25.48 7.00
N ILE A 594 15.26 -25.67 7.12
CA ILE A 594 14.40 -26.25 6.10
C ILE A 594 13.65 -25.21 5.26
N GLY A 595 13.97 -23.92 5.42
CA GLY A 595 13.30 -22.81 4.70
C GLY A 595 11.83 -22.71 5.05
N SER A 596 11.41 -23.08 6.26
CA SER A 596 10.01 -23.05 6.67
C SER A 596 9.76 -21.91 7.66
N LYS A 597 8.55 -21.36 7.61
CA LYS A 597 8.07 -20.30 8.50
C LYS A 597 6.77 -20.76 9.16
N ILE A 598 6.65 -20.56 10.46
CA ILE A 598 5.43 -20.74 11.23
C ILE A 598 5.19 -19.45 12.00
N GLU A 599 4.08 -18.79 11.71
CA GLU A 599 3.64 -17.54 12.34
C GLU A 599 2.31 -17.75 13.05
N VAL A 600 2.16 -17.20 14.23
CA VAL A 600 0.92 -17.22 15.00
C VAL A 600 0.22 -15.89 14.87
N TYR A 601 -1.09 -15.91 14.70
CA TYR A 601 -1.89 -14.68 14.61
C TYR A 601 -3.22 -14.82 15.36
N ALA A 602 -3.76 -13.67 15.77
CA ALA A 602 -5.14 -13.52 16.20
C ALA A 602 -5.75 -12.27 15.56
N ASN A 603 -6.94 -12.41 15.00
CA ASN A 603 -7.72 -11.30 14.47
C ASN A 603 -9.11 -11.26 15.09
N GLY A 604 -10.03 -10.43 14.58
CA GLY A 604 -11.37 -10.29 15.14
C GLY A 604 -12.10 -11.62 15.31
N ASN A 605 -12.02 -12.49 14.32
CA ASN A 605 -12.82 -13.72 14.24
C ASN A 605 -12.03 -15.02 14.46
N TYR A 606 -10.72 -14.97 14.31
CA TYR A 606 -9.90 -16.17 14.22
C TYR A 606 -8.61 -16.06 15.00
N PHE A 607 -8.18 -17.20 15.55
CA PHE A 607 -6.83 -17.48 15.99
C PHE A 607 -6.23 -18.50 15.02
N GLY A 608 -4.93 -18.44 14.72
CA GLY A 608 -4.39 -19.40 13.76
C GLY A 608 -2.89 -19.41 13.58
N PHE A 609 -2.49 -20.30 12.68
CA PHE A 609 -1.10 -20.48 12.26
C PHE A 609 -1.00 -20.32 10.74
N SER A 610 -0.08 -19.45 10.32
CA SER A 610 0.31 -19.32 8.91
C SER A 610 1.65 -20.04 8.72
N ILE A 611 1.68 -20.99 7.79
CA ILE A 611 2.80 -21.89 7.56
C ILE A 611 3.21 -21.79 6.08
N SER A 612 4.50 -21.72 5.80
CA SER A 612 5.03 -21.78 4.43
C SER A 612 6.39 -22.45 4.41
N GLY A 613 6.75 -23.02 3.25
CA GLY A 613 8.04 -23.68 3.07
C GLY A 613 8.13 -24.38 1.72
N PHE A 614 9.24 -25.08 1.48
CA PHE A 614 9.38 -25.91 0.29
C PHE A 614 8.63 -27.24 0.46
N ASP A 615 7.90 -27.69 -0.58
CA ASP A 615 7.13 -28.93 -0.58
C ASP A 615 7.94 -30.15 -0.12
N LYS A 616 9.23 -30.20 -0.47
CA LYS A 616 10.15 -31.30 -0.06
C LYS A 616 10.35 -31.41 1.45
N PHE A 617 10.07 -30.35 2.22
CA PHE A 617 10.19 -30.30 3.68
C PHE A 617 8.83 -30.21 4.37
N PHE A 618 7.74 -30.53 3.67
CA PHE A 618 6.39 -30.42 4.22
C PHE A 618 6.21 -31.27 5.48
N ASN A 619 6.70 -32.54 5.48
CA ASN A 619 6.58 -33.44 6.63
C ASN A 619 7.31 -32.90 7.85
N GLU A 620 8.57 -32.47 7.68
CA GLU A 620 9.38 -31.90 8.75
C GLU A 620 8.76 -30.62 9.30
N THR A 621 8.12 -29.83 8.43
CA THR A 621 7.41 -28.62 8.85
C THR A 621 6.18 -28.97 9.68
N LEU A 622 5.42 -30.00 9.30
CA LEU A 622 4.28 -30.49 10.09
C LEU A 622 4.70 -31.04 11.45
N ASP A 623 5.83 -31.78 11.52
CA ASP A 623 6.37 -32.28 12.78
C ASP A 623 6.75 -31.12 13.73
N LEU A 624 7.41 -30.07 13.22
CA LEU A 624 7.73 -28.87 14.00
C LEU A 624 6.48 -28.08 14.40
N LEU A 625 5.48 -28.00 13.52
CA LEU A 625 4.19 -27.37 13.86
C LEU A 625 3.52 -28.13 15.00
N ASN A 626 3.42 -29.46 14.90
CA ASN A 626 2.80 -30.29 15.92
C ASN A 626 3.55 -30.23 17.26
N GLU A 627 4.89 -30.24 17.22
CA GLU A 627 5.71 -30.05 18.40
C GLU A 627 5.39 -28.71 19.07
N PHE A 628 5.27 -27.64 18.30
CA PHE A 628 4.94 -26.32 18.84
C PHE A 628 3.53 -26.27 19.42
N MET A 629 2.51 -26.70 18.68
CA MET A 629 1.11 -26.67 19.13
C MET A 629 0.91 -27.47 20.41
N SER A 630 1.53 -28.67 20.51
CA SER A 630 1.36 -29.60 21.63
C SER A 630 2.22 -29.25 22.86
N ASN A 631 3.41 -28.68 22.64
CA ASN A 631 4.45 -28.57 23.64
C ASN A 631 4.99 -27.13 23.82
N MET A 632 4.17 -26.09 23.56
CA MET A 632 4.54 -24.72 23.93
C MET A 632 4.95 -24.64 25.39
N HIS A 633 6.13 -24.08 25.67
CA HIS A 633 6.71 -24.08 27.00
C HIS A 633 7.37 -22.75 27.34
N VAL A 634 7.23 -22.35 28.59
CA VAL A 634 7.83 -21.13 29.16
C VAL A 634 9.03 -21.53 30.02
N ARG A 635 10.14 -20.92 29.79
CA ARG A 635 11.37 -21.03 30.57
C ARG A 635 11.55 -19.81 31.47
N ILE A 636 12.45 -19.87 32.43
CA ILE A 636 12.73 -18.75 33.36
C ILE A 636 13.18 -17.51 32.56
N GLU A 637 14.02 -17.70 31.53
CA GLU A 637 14.49 -16.64 30.66
C GLU A 637 13.37 -15.98 29.84
N ASP A 638 12.23 -16.62 29.65
CA ASP A 638 11.09 -16.09 28.92
C ASP A 638 10.30 -15.03 29.69
N ASN A 639 10.58 -14.81 30.96
CA ASN A 639 9.91 -13.76 31.77
C ASN A 639 10.16 -12.36 31.18
N SER A 640 11.33 -12.10 30.61
CA SER A 640 11.62 -10.85 29.91
C SER A 640 10.71 -10.59 28.70
N LYS A 641 10.12 -11.64 28.12
CA LYS A 641 9.17 -11.54 26.99
C LYS A 641 7.81 -11.01 27.43
N LEU A 642 7.38 -11.29 28.65
CA LEU A 642 6.19 -10.66 29.25
C LEU A 642 6.41 -9.16 29.48
N GLU A 643 7.58 -8.79 30.01
CA GLU A 643 7.94 -7.37 30.19
C GLU A 643 7.90 -6.64 28.86
N LYS A 644 8.48 -7.25 27.80
CA LYS A 644 8.46 -6.73 26.44
C LYS A 644 7.03 -6.56 25.91
N LEU A 645 6.15 -7.53 26.11
CA LEU A 645 4.75 -7.46 25.73
C LEU A 645 4.05 -6.26 26.38
N VAL A 646 4.29 -6.03 27.67
CA VAL A 646 3.74 -4.89 28.41
C VAL A 646 4.24 -3.55 27.86
N GLU A 647 5.56 -3.41 27.69
CA GLU A 647 6.17 -2.16 27.20
C GLU A 647 5.75 -1.88 25.73
N SER A 648 5.69 -2.90 24.88
CA SER A 648 5.18 -2.76 23.50
C SER A 648 3.71 -2.32 23.50
N SER A 649 2.89 -2.91 24.36
CA SER A 649 1.49 -2.54 24.50
C SER A 649 1.31 -1.10 24.96
N LYS A 650 2.11 -0.65 25.93
CA LYS A 650 2.11 0.73 26.42
C LYS A 650 2.50 1.72 25.32
N LEU A 651 3.59 1.42 24.60
CA LEU A 651 4.08 2.24 23.52
C LEU A 651 3.04 2.39 22.38
N THR A 652 2.43 1.27 21.97
CA THR A 652 1.38 1.27 20.94
C THR A 652 0.22 2.17 21.35
N ARG A 653 -0.25 2.08 22.59
CA ARG A 653 -1.36 2.92 23.11
C ARG A 653 -1.00 4.39 23.18
N ASP A 654 0.22 4.71 23.58
CA ASP A 654 0.71 6.07 23.58
C ASP A 654 0.75 6.68 22.18
N GLN A 655 1.14 5.88 21.17
CA GLN A 655 1.10 6.29 19.76
C GLN A 655 -0.32 6.52 19.28
N GLU A 656 -1.21 5.55 19.48
CA GLU A 656 -2.61 5.63 19.08
C GLU A 656 -3.32 6.84 19.70
N PHE A 657 -3.02 7.13 20.96
CA PHE A 657 -3.58 8.28 21.67
C PHE A 657 -3.09 9.62 21.11
N LYS A 658 -1.84 9.69 20.63
CA LYS A 658 -1.22 10.90 20.08
C LYS A 658 -1.54 11.11 18.59
N ASP A 659 -1.77 10.04 17.83
CA ASP A 659 -2.06 10.11 16.40
C ASP A 659 -3.51 10.56 16.12
N PRO A 660 -3.74 11.75 15.51
CA PRO A 660 -5.09 12.24 15.23
C PRO A 660 -5.92 11.33 14.34
N SER A 661 -5.28 10.67 13.35
CA SER A 661 -5.97 9.77 12.43
C SER A 661 -6.52 8.53 13.16
N THR A 662 -5.70 7.92 14.03
CA THR A 662 -6.13 6.79 14.86
C THR A 662 -7.18 7.20 15.89
N ALA A 663 -7.04 8.37 16.50
CA ALA A 663 -8.04 8.88 17.44
C ALA A 663 -9.38 9.20 16.74
N GLY A 664 -9.35 9.71 15.50
CA GLY A 664 -10.54 9.91 14.69
C GLY A 664 -11.26 8.58 14.39
N ARG A 665 -10.51 7.53 14.01
CA ARG A 665 -11.05 6.18 13.82
C ARG A 665 -11.62 5.60 15.14
N ALA A 666 -10.92 5.79 16.24
CA ALA A 666 -11.39 5.33 17.55
C ALA A 666 -12.70 6.03 17.96
N LEU A 667 -12.84 7.33 17.66
CA LEU A 667 -14.10 8.05 17.89
C LEU A 667 -15.23 7.48 17.01
N ARG A 668 -14.97 7.26 15.72
CA ARG A 668 -15.92 6.63 14.79
C ARG A 668 -16.38 5.26 15.36
N ASP A 669 -15.43 4.40 15.72
CA ASP A 669 -15.74 3.05 16.21
C ASP A 669 -16.45 3.07 17.56
N TYR A 670 -16.13 4.03 18.44
CA TYR A 670 -16.86 4.26 19.68
C TYR A 670 -18.33 4.64 19.42
N VAL A 671 -18.57 5.50 18.45
CA VAL A 671 -19.92 5.93 18.08
C VAL A 671 -20.70 4.77 17.45
N MET A 672 -20.05 3.94 16.62
CA MET A 672 -20.66 2.79 15.98
C MET A 672 -20.93 1.63 16.95
N TYR A 673 -20.00 1.29 17.81
CA TYR A 673 -20.03 0.05 18.59
C TYR A 673 -20.09 0.28 20.11
N GLY A 674 -19.96 1.51 20.59
CA GLY A 674 -19.92 1.85 22.03
C GLY A 674 -18.72 1.16 22.70
N LYS A 675 -18.98 0.51 23.83
CA LYS A 675 -17.94 -0.24 24.58
C LYS A 675 -17.38 -1.46 23.83
N LYS A 676 -18.08 -1.93 22.78
CA LYS A 676 -17.63 -3.03 21.92
C LYS A 676 -16.65 -2.54 20.81
N SER A 677 -16.30 -1.26 20.77
CA SER A 677 -15.32 -0.74 19.80
C SER A 677 -13.99 -1.48 19.92
N PRO A 678 -13.27 -1.70 18.82
CA PRO A 678 -11.97 -2.39 18.84
C PRO A 678 -10.97 -1.81 19.85
N PHE A 679 -11.01 -0.49 20.09
CA PHE A 679 -10.12 0.21 21.02
C PHE A 679 -10.52 0.07 22.48
N LEU A 680 -11.78 -0.30 22.77
CA LEU A 680 -12.28 -0.44 24.13
C LEU A 680 -12.49 -1.90 24.57
N ARG A 681 -12.78 -2.82 23.63
CA ARG A 681 -13.00 -4.24 23.97
C ARG A 681 -11.70 -5.02 24.18
N ARG A 682 -10.57 -4.52 23.69
CA ARG A 682 -9.25 -5.14 23.90
C ARG A 682 -8.88 -5.15 25.39
N SER A 683 -7.99 -6.05 25.80
CA SER A 683 -7.49 -6.09 27.18
C SER A 683 -6.91 -4.73 27.59
N THR A 684 -7.26 -4.21 28.75
CA THR A 684 -6.70 -2.99 29.31
C THR A 684 -5.20 -3.14 29.60
N LEU A 685 -4.45 -2.04 29.69
CA LEU A 685 -3.03 -2.12 30.05
C LEU A 685 -2.81 -2.80 31.40
N LYS A 686 -3.72 -2.55 32.38
CA LYS A 686 -3.68 -3.19 33.69
C LYS A 686 -3.89 -4.71 33.60
N GLU A 687 -4.82 -5.17 32.75
CA GLU A 687 -5.02 -6.59 32.51
C GLU A 687 -3.77 -7.19 31.83
N VAL A 688 -3.21 -6.54 30.81
CA VAL A 688 -1.98 -7.01 30.14
C VAL A 688 -0.84 -7.15 31.16
N GLN A 689 -0.68 -6.19 32.08
CA GLN A 689 0.32 -6.25 33.15
C GLN A 689 0.11 -7.40 34.14
N SER A 690 -1.14 -7.84 34.32
CA SER A 690 -1.49 -8.94 35.23
C SER A 690 -1.50 -10.34 34.55
N MET A 691 -1.33 -10.40 33.22
CA MET A 691 -1.31 -11.67 32.49
C MET A 691 -0.06 -12.49 32.87
N THR A 692 -0.26 -13.78 33.05
CA THR A 692 0.81 -14.74 33.26
C THR A 692 1.09 -15.52 31.99
N SER A 693 2.29 -16.06 31.86
CA SER A 693 2.71 -16.89 30.72
C SER A 693 1.77 -18.09 30.52
N ASN A 694 1.41 -18.78 31.61
CA ASN A 694 0.49 -19.93 31.56
C ASN A 694 -0.90 -19.50 31.07
N PHE A 695 -1.43 -18.38 31.60
CA PHE A 695 -2.71 -17.86 31.14
C PHE A 695 -2.71 -17.64 29.62
N LEU A 696 -1.66 -17.02 29.06
CA LEU A 696 -1.58 -16.74 27.63
C LEU A 696 -1.51 -18.03 26.79
N ILE A 697 -0.77 -19.05 27.24
CA ILE A 697 -0.73 -20.36 26.58
C ILE A 697 -2.11 -21.04 26.64
N ASP A 698 -2.79 -20.99 27.78
CA ASP A 698 -4.10 -21.62 27.96
C ASP A 698 -5.15 -20.97 27.04
N GLN A 699 -5.08 -19.64 26.83
CA GLN A 699 -5.98 -18.97 25.90
C GLN A 699 -5.75 -19.46 24.44
N ALA A 700 -4.50 -19.64 24.02
CA ALA A 700 -4.20 -20.21 22.69
C ALA A 700 -4.71 -21.65 22.57
N LYS A 701 -4.48 -22.48 23.59
CA LYS A 701 -4.96 -23.86 23.61
C LYS A 701 -6.50 -23.97 23.58
N GLU A 702 -7.19 -23.06 24.27
CA GLU A 702 -8.65 -23.00 24.23
C GLU A 702 -9.15 -22.60 22.84
N ALA A 703 -8.51 -21.60 22.19
CA ALA A 703 -8.86 -21.21 20.83
C ALA A 703 -8.71 -22.38 19.84
N MET A 704 -7.69 -23.21 20.00
CA MET A 704 -7.45 -24.40 19.16
C MET A 704 -8.48 -25.54 19.39
N GLN A 705 -9.41 -25.42 20.34
CA GLN A 705 -10.51 -26.38 20.53
C GLN A 705 -11.77 -26.05 19.72
N HIS A 706 -11.71 -25.01 18.86
CA HIS A 706 -12.82 -24.60 18.02
C HIS A 706 -12.66 -25.11 16.59
N GLU A 707 -13.78 -25.15 15.84
CA GLU A 707 -13.84 -25.44 14.41
C GLU A 707 -12.63 -24.84 13.67
N VAL A 708 -12.04 -25.59 12.75
CA VAL A 708 -10.84 -25.16 12.01
C VAL A 708 -11.04 -25.29 10.51
N ASP A 709 -10.72 -24.19 9.81
CA ASP A 709 -10.52 -24.20 8.36
C ASP A 709 -9.03 -24.35 8.07
N ILE A 710 -8.65 -25.32 7.24
CA ILE A 710 -7.29 -25.57 6.79
C ILE A 710 -7.21 -25.20 5.30
N PHE A 711 -6.50 -24.15 5.00
CA PHE A 711 -6.24 -23.72 3.63
C PHE A 711 -4.85 -24.19 3.20
N TYR A 712 -4.76 -24.97 2.14
CA TYR A 712 -3.48 -25.43 1.60
C TYR A 712 -3.33 -25.03 0.14
N THR A 713 -2.13 -24.55 -0.21
CA THR A 713 -1.69 -24.38 -1.60
C THR A 713 -0.27 -24.92 -1.74
N GLY A 714 -0.04 -25.79 -2.72
CA GLY A 714 1.26 -26.44 -2.95
C GLY A 714 1.19 -27.40 -4.13
N THR A 715 2.28 -28.14 -4.40
CA THR A 715 2.33 -29.11 -5.52
C THR A 715 2.00 -30.54 -5.07
N ILE A 716 2.04 -30.83 -3.76
CA ILE A 716 1.67 -32.14 -3.21
C ILE A 716 0.20 -32.38 -3.46
N ASN A 717 -0.18 -33.59 -3.87
CA ASN A 717 -1.57 -33.87 -4.15
C ASN A 717 -2.43 -33.86 -2.87
N GLU A 718 -3.71 -33.55 -3.03
CA GLU A 718 -4.68 -33.36 -1.96
C GLU A 718 -4.73 -34.52 -0.96
N VAL A 719 -4.86 -35.75 -1.45
CA VAL A 719 -4.98 -36.97 -0.59
C VAL A 719 -3.74 -37.12 0.29
N ALA A 720 -2.56 -36.96 -0.30
CA ALA A 720 -1.32 -37.04 0.45
C ALA A 720 -1.20 -35.94 1.50
N VAL A 721 -1.64 -34.72 1.21
CA VAL A 721 -1.62 -33.62 2.19
C VAL A 721 -2.56 -33.93 3.36
N ILE A 722 -3.78 -34.39 3.09
CA ILE A 722 -4.74 -34.77 4.13
C ILE A 722 -4.18 -35.90 5.00
N ASP A 723 -3.63 -36.95 4.40
CA ASP A 723 -3.01 -38.07 5.13
C ASP A 723 -1.84 -37.60 6.02
N GLN A 724 -0.99 -36.73 5.48
CA GLN A 724 0.13 -36.18 6.25
C GLN A 724 -0.32 -35.31 7.41
N ILE A 725 -1.34 -34.45 7.23
CA ILE A 725 -1.92 -33.66 8.31
C ILE A 725 -2.52 -34.56 9.39
N LYS A 726 -3.36 -35.54 9.00
CA LYS A 726 -3.98 -36.48 9.95
C LYS A 726 -2.97 -37.28 10.77
N ASN A 727 -1.86 -37.69 10.14
CA ASN A 727 -0.86 -38.50 10.79
C ASN A 727 0.15 -37.73 11.65
N ARG A 728 0.33 -36.41 11.40
CA ARG A 728 1.39 -35.62 12.00
C ARG A 728 0.93 -34.46 12.87
N VAL A 729 -0.25 -33.92 12.65
CA VAL A 729 -0.75 -32.76 13.39
C VAL A 729 -1.89 -33.18 14.30
N SER A 730 -1.72 -32.98 15.60
CA SER A 730 -2.73 -33.30 16.60
C SER A 730 -3.81 -32.22 16.61
N ILE A 731 -4.86 -32.40 15.80
CA ILE A 731 -6.09 -31.62 15.85
C ILE A 731 -7.10 -32.41 16.69
N SER A 732 -7.83 -31.75 17.60
CA SER A 732 -8.84 -32.40 18.44
C SER A 732 -9.94 -33.03 17.58
N GLU A 733 -10.36 -34.26 17.90
CA GLU A 733 -11.50 -34.91 17.25
C GLU A 733 -12.85 -34.31 17.65
N ASN A 734 -12.91 -33.60 18.79
CA ASN A 734 -14.13 -33.03 19.34
C ASN A 734 -14.07 -31.49 19.37
N LEU A 735 -13.89 -30.87 18.20
CA LEU A 735 -13.86 -29.42 18.09
C LEU A 735 -15.24 -28.81 18.36
N LYS A 736 -15.28 -27.72 19.12
CA LYS A 736 -16.47 -26.91 19.34
C LYS A 736 -16.87 -26.20 18.07
N ALA A 737 -18.13 -26.20 17.68
CA ALA A 737 -18.63 -25.40 16.58
C ALA A 737 -18.30 -23.91 16.80
N SER A 738 -17.92 -23.22 15.73
CA SER A 738 -17.59 -21.81 15.75
C SER A 738 -18.81 -20.92 15.51
N LYS A 739 -18.79 -19.72 16.10
CA LYS A 739 -19.70 -18.63 15.74
C LYS A 739 -19.09 -17.70 14.67
N SER A 740 -17.83 -17.91 14.32
CA SER A 740 -17.11 -17.05 13.39
C SER A 740 -17.47 -17.39 11.92
N PRO A 741 -17.64 -16.37 11.05
CA PRO A 741 -17.33 -14.96 11.31
C PRO A 741 -18.45 -14.22 12.05
N ILE A 742 -18.10 -13.60 13.17
CA ILE A 742 -19.01 -12.75 13.94
C ILE A 742 -19.05 -11.36 13.32
N THR A 743 -20.22 -10.92 12.94
CA THR A 743 -20.45 -9.56 12.48
C THR A 743 -21.05 -8.73 13.62
N MET A 744 -20.32 -7.71 14.06
CA MET A 744 -20.73 -6.88 15.20
C MET A 744 -21.86 -5.92 14.82
N ASP A 745 -22.89 -5.84 15.68
CA ASP A 745 -24.02 -4.95 15.49
C ASP A 745 -23.66 -3.49 15.81
N TYR A 746 -24.32 -2.53 15.12
CA TYR A 746 -24.15 -1.12 15.41
C TYR A 746 -25.05 -0.64 16.51
N LYS A 747 -24.60 0.43 17.18
CA LYS A 747 -25.44 1.24 18.02
C LYS A 747 -26.40 2.06 17.15
N LYS A 748 -27.70 1.82 17.28
CA LYS A 748 -28.74 2.61 16.60
C LYS A 748 -28.85 4.01 17.21
N HIS A 749 -28.91 5.01 16.35
CA HIS A 749 -29.16 6.39 16.71
C HIS A 749 -30.54 6.80 16.19
N THR A 750 -31.35 7.42 17.05
CA THR A 750 -32.75 7.78 16.76
C THR A 750 -32.90 9.24 16.31
N ARG A 751 -31.83 10.03 16.36
CA ARG A 751 -31.74 11.43 15.94
C ARG A 751 -30.34 11.78 15.49
N ASN A 752 -30.21 12.86 14.74
CA ASN A 752 -28.94 13.38 14.30
C ASN A 752 -28.06 13.79 15.50
N LYS A 753 -26.78 13.44 15.45
CA LYS A 753 -25.80 13.72 16.51
C LYS A 753 -24.46 14.10 15.92
N VAL A 754 -23.77 14.99 16.63
CA VAL A 754 -22.37 15.32 16.35
C VAL A 754 -21.53 14.99 17.57
N PHE A 755 -20.56 14.09 17.40
CA PHE A 755 -19.59 13.74 18.44
C PHE A 755 -18.28 14.48 18.19
N LEU A 756 -17.82 15.25 19.17
CA LEU A 756 -16.66 16.11 19.04
C LEU A 756 -15.57 15.71 20.05
N ILE A 757 -14.35 15.55 19.55
CA ILE A 757 -13.14 15.55 20.37
C ILE A 757 -12.38 16.84 20.09
N ASP A 758 -12.13 17.61 21.16
CA ASP A 758 -11.23 18.76 21.12
C ASP A 758 -9.76 18.27 21.21
N ASP A 759 -9.00 18.52 20.17
CA ASP A 759 -7.56 18.30 20.12
C ASP A 759 -6.85 19.60 19.65
N PRO A 760 -6.44 20.47 20.58
CA PRO A 760 -5.81 21.76 20.25
C PRO A 760 -4.48 21.64 19.45
N LYS A 761 -3.90 20.43 19.41
CA LYS A 761 -2.70 20.15 18.61
C LYS A 761 -3.02 19.65 17.19
N ALA A 762 -4.27 19.41 16.88
CA ALA A 762 -4.66 18.96 15.54
C ALA A 762 -4.39 20.05 14.50
N VAL A 763 -3.68 19.69 13.44
CA VAL A 763 -3.47 20.52 12.25
C VAL A 763 -4.50 20.19 11.17
N GLN A 764 -4.93 18.91 11.16
CA GLN A 764 -6.02 18.42 10.32
C GLN A 764 -7.17 17.90 11.19
N SER A 765 -8.39 18.19 10.77
CA SER A 765 -9.60 17.58 11.31
C SER A 765 -9.86 16.22 10.70
N GLN A 766 -10.27 15.27 11.53
CA GLN A 766 -10.72 13.95 11.12
C GLN A 766 -12.25 13.90 11.24
N ILE A 767 -12.94 13.81 10.12
CA ILE A 767 -14.40 13.91 10.07
C ILE A 767 -14.96 12.64 9.46
N TYR A 768 -15.88 11.97 10.17
CA TYR A 768 -16.67 10.88 9.61
C TYR A 768 -18.16 11.23 9.63
N ILE A 769 -18.85 10.82 8.58
CA ILE A 769 -20.30 10.96 8.42
C ILE A 769 -20.88 9.58 8.25
N MET A 770 -21.80 9.19 9.14
CA MET A 770 -22.34 7.85 9.17
C MET A 770 -23.85 7.88 9.13
N GLY A 771 -24.43 6.98 8.34
CA GLY A 771 -25.86 6.73 8.27
C GLY A 771 -26.14 5.24 8.39
N GLN A 772 -27.22 4.87 9.08
CA GLN A 772 -27.66 3.48 9.14
C GLN A 772 -28.42 3.17 7.84
N GLY A 773 -28.20 2.00 7.27
CA GLY A 773 -28.93 1.51 6.09
C GLY A 773 -29.88 0.39 6.43
N LYS A 774 -30.37 -0.30 5.41
CA LYS A 774 -31.26 -1.44 5.50
C LYS A 774 -30.54 -2.75 5.17
N VAL A 775 -31.19 -3.86 5.46
CA VAL A 775 -30.81 -5.16 4.93
C VAL A 775 -31.05 -5.14 3.42
N LEU A 776 -30.06 -5.51 2.64
CA LEU A 776 -30.14 -5.57 1.19
C LEU A 776 -30.22 -7.03 0.73
N ASP A 777 -31.10 -7.32 -0.21
CA ASP A 777 -31.04 -8.55 -0.99
C ASP A 777 -29.81 -8.56 -1.94
N MET A 778 -29.57 -9.70 -2.56
CA MET A 778 -28.39 -9.88 -3.41
C MET A 778 -28.40 -8.93 -4.62
N GLU A 779 -29.56 -8.63 -5.20
CA GLU A 779 -29.71 -7.77 -6.36
C GLU A 779 -29.46 -6.29 -5.99
N SER A 780 -30.00 -5.85 -4.86
CA SER A 780 -29.77 -4.48 -4.34
C SER A 780 -28.32 -4.22 -3.96
N ARG A 781 -27.50 -5.28 -3.70
CA ARG A 781 -26.06 -5.13 -3.46
C ARG A 781 -25.33 -4.65 -4.71
N SER A 782 -25.65 -5.16 -5.89
CA SER A 782 -25.09 -4.67 -7.16
C SER A 782 -25.47 -3.18 -7.40
N THR A 783 -26.71 -2.80 -7.05
CA THR A 783 -27.13 -1.37 -7.07
C THR A 783 -26.29 -0.52 -6.11
N SER A 784 -25.95 -1.04 -4.93
CA SER A 784 -25.09 -0.31 -3.98
C SER A 784 -23.68 -0.08 -4.54
N ASP A 785 -23.13 -1.00 -5.31
CA ASP A 785 -21.81 -0.82 -5.95
C ASP A 785 -21.85 0.29 -7.01
N VAL A 786 -22.90 0.33 -7.82
CA VAL A 786 -23.09 1.42 -8.81
C VAL A 786 -23.29 2.76 -8.10
N PHE A 787 -24.11 2.82 -7.03
CA PHE A 787 -24.25 4.01 -6.19
C PHE A 787 -22.91 4.45 -5.60
N ASN A 788 -22.12 3.53 -5.06
CA ASN A 788 -20.82 3.84 -4.48
C ASN A 788 -19.88 4.48 -5.49
N LYS A 789 -19.77 3.91 -6.69
CA LYS A 789 -18.95 4.49 -7.77
C LYS A 789 -19.45 5.86 -8.21
N TYR A 790 -20.75 6.03 -8.27
CA TYR A 790 -21.37 7.32 -8.60
C TYR A 790 -21.13 8.38 -7.54
N PHE A 791 -21.40 8.07 -6.27
CA PHE A 791 -21.45 9.06 -5.20
C PHE A 791 -20.10 9.34 -4.57
N GLY A 792 -19.35 8.33 -4.13
CA GLY A 792 -18.20 8.61 -3.29
C GLY A 792 -17.02 7.65 -3.34
N SER A 793 -17.02 6.62 -4.20
CA SER A 793 -15.92 5.67 -4.32
C SER A 793 -15.14 5.86 -5.63
N GLY A 794 -13.88 6.26 -5.52
CA GLY A 794 -13.00 6.49 -6.67
C GLY A 794 -12.85 7.98 -6.99
N MET A 795 -11.87 8.27 -7.82
CA MET A 795 -11.49 9.66 -8.14
C MET A 795 -12.48 10.37 -9.07
N ALA A 796 -13.33 9.63 -9.78
CA ALA A 796 -14.39 10.19 -10.62
C ALA A 796 -15.71 10.43 -9.88
N SER A 797 -15.82 10.00 -8.61
CA SER A 797 -17.05 10.15 -7.81
C SER A 797 -17.37 11.60 -7.45
N ILE A 798 -18.64 11.87 -7.16
CA ILE A 798 -19.13 13.22 -6.82
C ILE A 798 -18.38 13.78 -5.60
N ILE A 799 -18.29 13.02 -4.50
CA ILE A 799 -17.64 13.48 -3.27
C ILE A 799 -16.17 13.83 -3.52
N PHE A 800 -15.45 12.98 -4.22
CA PHE A 800 -14.03 13.22 -4.49
C PHE A 800 -13.84 14.49 -5.34
N GLN A 801 -14.63 14.64 -6.40
CA GLN A 801 -14.54 15.80 -7.28
C GLN A 801 -14.90 17.10 -6.57
N GLU A 802 -16.03 17.12 -5.87
CA GLU A 802 -16.52 18.36 -5.24
C GLU A 802 -15.68 18.78 -4.03
N ILE A 803 -15.18 17.84 -3.23
CA ILE A 803 -14.43 18.16 -2.00
C ILE A 803 -12.94 18.36 -2.29
N ARG A 804 -12.32 17.44 -3.06
CA ARG A 804 -10.88 17.48 -3.32
C ARG A 804 -10.54 18.31 -4.56
N GLU A 805 -11.08 17.94 -5.72
CA GLU A 805 -10.60 18.47 -6.99
C GLU A 805 -11.05 19.92 -7.24
N PHE A 806 -12.30 20.24 -6.91
CA PHE A 806 -12.83 21.56 -7.23
C PHE A 806 -12.57 22.59 -6.13
N ARG A 807 -12.63 22.15 -4.86
CA ARG A 807 -12.51 23.09 -3.72
C ARG A 807 -11.23 22.90 -2.91
N SER A 808 -10.46 21.85 -3.19
CA SER A 808 -9.23 21.50 -2.45
C SER A 808 -9.41 21.57 -0.93
N LEU A 809 -10.58 21.13 -0.45
CA LEU A 809 -10.93 21.17 0.98
C LEU A 809 -10.29 20.03 1.74
N ALA A 810 -10.03 18.90 1.09
CA ALA A 810 -9.45 17.72 1.72
C ALA A 810 -8.55 16.96 0.73
N TYR A 811 -7.44 16.41 1.22
CA TYR A 811 -6.63 15.51 0.41
C TYR A 811 -7.32 14.16 0.19
N THR A 812 -8.01 13.66 1.21
CA THR A 812 -8.79 12.43 1.15
C THR A 812 -10.25 12.73 1.49
N ALA A 813 -11.14 12.41 0.57
CA ALA A 813 -12.59 12.46 0.77
C ALA A 813 -13.24 11.29 0.05
N TYR A 814 -14.13 10.57 0.72
CA TYR A 814 -14.91 9.50 0.13
C TYR A 814 -16.24 9.31 0.85
N GLY A 815 -17.14 8.55 0.21
CA GLY A 815 -18.40 8.12 0.81
C GLY A 815 -18.86 6.82 0.16
N ALA A 816 -19.24 5.83 0.96
CA ALA A 816 -19.70 4.56 0.44
C ALA A 816 -20.74 3.92 1.34
N TYR A 817 -21.69 3.24 0.74
CA TYR A 817 -22.53 2.27 1.43
C TYR A 817 -21.77 0.95 1.58
N VAL A 818 -21.66 0.46 2.79
CA VAL A 818 -20.94 -0.76 3.12
C VAL A 818 -21.94 -1.89 3.36
N ASN A 819 -21.90 -2.88 2.46
CA ASN A 819 -22.61 -4.14 2.65
C ASN A 819 -21.90 -4.96 3.73
N ARG A 820 -22.66 -5.55 4.63
CA ARG A 820 -22.10 -6.41 5.68
C ARG A 820 -21.89 -7.83 5.15
N PRO A 821 -20.87 -8.56 5.67
CA PRO A 821 -20.69 -9.98 5.33
C PRO A 821 -21.91 -10.82 5.67
N ASP A 822 -22.53 -10.57 6.82
CA ASP A 822 -23.79 -11.17 7.22
C ASP A 822 -24.95 -10.48 6.48
N MET A 823 -25.64 -11.23 5.65
CA MET A 823 -26.70 -10.72 4.79
C MET A 823 -28.01 -10.40 5.55
N GLU A 824 -28.18 -10.89 6.76
CA GLU A 824 -29.32 -10.59 7.61
C GLU A 824 -29.19 -9.25 8.33
N LEU A 825 -27.99 -8.67 8.34
CA LEU A 825 -27.71 -7.43 9.02
C LEU A 825 -27.76 -6.22 8.06
N PRO A 826 -28.30 -5.07 8.52
CA PRO A 826 -28.35 -3.87 7.72
C PRO A 826 -26.96 -3.34 7.40
N GLY A 827 -26.74 -2.87 6.18
CA GLY A 827 -25.56 -2.12 5.80
C GLY A 827 -25.54 -0.74 6.43
N TYR A 828 -24.56 0.07 6.07
CA TYR A 828 -24.43 1.45 6.56
C TYR A 828 -23.68 2.32 5.56
N PHE A 829 -24.00 3.62 5.58
CA PHE A 829 -23.19 4.61 4.87
C PHE A 829 -22.05 5.09 5.75
N ILE A 830 -20.87 5.25 5.16
CA ILE A 830 -19.71 5.89 5.79
C ILE A 830 -19.07 6.87 4.83
N GLY A 831 -18.94 8.13 5.27
CA GLY A 831 -18.16 9.16 4.62
C GLY A 831 -16.97 9.56 5.48
N TYR A 832 -15.91 10.03 4.85
CA TYR A 832 -14.70 10.51 5.52
C TYR A 832 -14.09 11.71 4.81
N MET A 833 -13.58 12.64 5.61
CA MET A 833 -12.75 13.76 5.15
C MET A 833 -11.60 14.01 6.13
N GLY A 834 -10.39 14.18 5.59
CA GLY A 834 -9.25 14.76 6.29
C GLY A 834 -9.00 16.18 5.78
N THR A 835 -9.33 17.22 6.54
CA THR A 835 -9.29 18.63 6.11
C THR A 835 -8.48 19.50 7.08
N GLN A 836 -7.99 20.65 6.62
CA GLN A 836 -7.40 21.65 7.54
C GLN A 836 -8.43 22.10 8.59
N VAL A 837 -7.96 22.35 9.82
CA VAL A 837 -8.86 22.70 10.94
C VAL A 837 -9.71 23.93 10.65
N ASP A 838 -9.14 24.96 10.02
CA ASP A 838 -9.83 26.21 9.64
C ASP A 838 -10.78 26.05 8.44
N LYS A 839 -10.70 24.95 7.71
CA LYS A 839 -11.58 24.59 6.59
C LYS A 839 -12.67 23.58 6.96
N SER A 840 -12.66 23.09 8.19
CA SER A 840 -13.56 22.03 8.64
C SER A 840 -15.03 22.35 8.43
N MET A 841 -15.46 23.57 8.74
CA MET A 841 -16.86 23.98 8.59
C MET A 841 -17.30 24.03 7.13
N GLU A 842 -16.43 24.52 6.24
CA GLU A 842 -16.69 24.58 4.80
C GLU A 842 -16.76 23.14 4.24
N ALA A 843 -15.83 22.28 4.62
CA ALA A 843 -15.81 20.87 4.20
C ALA A 843 -17.06 20.11 4.68
N ILE A 844 -17.46 20.26 5.95
CA ILE A 844 -18.68 19.66 6.50
C ILE A 844 -19.90 20.17 5.74
N SER A 845 -20.02 21.49 5.55
CA SER A 845 -21.16 22.08 4.86
C SER A 845 -21.28 21.58 3.42
N THR A 846 -20.17 21.55 2.69
CA THR A 846 -20.14 21.05 1.31
C THR A 846 -20.51 19.58 1.25
N TYR A 847 -19.91 18.75 2.12
CA TYR A 847 -20.22 17.31 2.14
C TYR A 847 -21.68 17.06 2.49
N MET A 848 -22.22 17.76 3.50
CA MET A 848 -23.60 17.59 3.94
C MET A 848 -24.61 18.11 2.91
N ASP A 849 -24.25 19.13 2.12
CA ASP A 849 -25.08 19.55 1.01
C ASP A 849 -25.15 18.47 -0.09
N LEU A 850 -24.00 17.92 -0.51
CA LEU A 850 -23.92 16.81 -1.45
C LEU A 850 -24.65 15.56 -0.93
N PHE A 851 -24.55 15.30 0.37
CA PHE A 851 -25.21 14.17 1.03
C PHE A 851 -26.74 14.34 1.06
N LYS A 852 -27.26 15.54 1.27
CA LYS A 852 -28.71 15.82 1.32
C LYS A 852 -29.30 16.03 -0.07
N ASN A 853 -28.56 16.63 -0.97
CA ASN A 853 -28.96 17.05 -2.30
C ASN A 853 -28.04 16.41 -3.34
N MET A 854 -28.04 15.06 -3.40
CA MET A 854 -27.19 14.33 -4.34
C MET A 854 -27.38 14.88 -5.77
N PRO A 855 -26.32 15.40 -6.43
CA PRO A 855 -26.42 15.89 -7.81
C PRO A 855 -26.94 14.82 -8.76
N ILE A 856 -27.79 15.21 -9.70
CA ILE A 856 -28.36 14.32 -10.74
C ILE A 856 -27.52 14.44 -12.00
N LYS A 857 -26.76 13.37 -12.32
CA LYS A 857 -25.85 13.29 -13.46
C LYS A 857 -26.01 11.94 -14.14
N GLU A 858 -27.15 11.76 -14.79
CA GLU A 858 -27.58 10.47 -15.38
C GLU A 858 -26.63 9.96 -16.45
N ASN A 859 -25.98 10.87 -17.20
CA ASN A 859 -25.01 10.53 -18.24
C ASN A 859 -23.78 9.75 -17.74
N ARG A 860 -23.50 9.73 -16.42
CA ARG A 860 -22.39 8.97 -15.85
C ARG A 860 -22.66 7.46 -15.75
N ILE A 861 -23.94 7.07 -15.75
CA ILE A 861 -24.32 5.68 -15.38
C ILE A 861 -23.77 4.64 -16.36
N SER A 862 -23.83 4.94 -17.65
CA SER A 862 -23.34 4.02 -18.70
C SER A 862 -21.85 3.73 -18.55
N THR A 863 -21.05 4.77 -18.29
CA THR A 863 -19.59 4.64 -18.06
C THR A 863 -19.30 3.86 -16.79
N ILE A 864 -20.04 4.13 -15.70
CA ILE A 864 -19.88 3.43 -14.41
C ILE A 864 -20.20 1.95 -14.55
N LYS A 865 -21.33 1.62 -15.19
CA LYS A 865 -21.76 0.22 -15.43
C LYS A 865 -20.73 -0.51 -16.30
N SER A 866 -20.31 0.10 -17.41
CA SER A 866 -19.26 -0.46 -18.26
C SER A 866 -17.98 -0.70 -17.46
N GLY A 867 -17.52 0.26 -16.69
CA GLY A 867 -16.32 0.12 -15.85
C GLY A 867 -16.44 -0.99 -14.81
N LEU A 868 -17.60 -1.13 -14.14
CA LEU A 868 -17.83 -2.19 -13.16
C LEU A 868 -17.86 -3.57 -13.83
N THR A 869 -18.58 -3.73 -14.95
CA THR A 869 -18.66 -4.97 -15.72
C THR A 869 -17.27 -5.40 -16.22
N GLN A 870 -16.51 -4.46 -16.80
CA GLN A 870 -15.14 -4.72 -17.26
C GLN A 870 -14.20 -5.09 -16.08
N SER A 871 -14.36 -4.45 -14.92
CA SER A 871 -13.52 -4.71 -13.74
C SER A 871 -13.70 -6.12 -13.16
N ILE A 872 -14.77 -6.84 -13.48
CA ILE A 872 -14.99 -8.21 -13.01
C ILE A 872 -13.81 -9.11 -13.38
N ASN A 873 -13.22 -8.93 -14.58
CA ASN A 873 -12.05 -9.69 -15.00
C ASN A 873 -10.81 -9.47 -14.13
N THR A 874 -10.75 -8.36 -13.39
CA THR A 874 -9.65 -8.07 -12.47
C THR A 874 -9.92 -8.52 -11.03
N ARG A 875 -11.13 -9.02 -10.74
CA ARG A 875 -11.56 -9.39 -9.36
C ARG A 875 -11.30 -10.84 -9.00
N LYS A 876 -10.98 -11.72 -9.96
CA LYS A 876 -10.66 -13.12 -9.64
C LYS A 876 -9.44 -13.14 -8.72
N PRO A 877 -9.55 -13.68 -7.49
CA PRO A 877 -8.41 -13.73 -6.58
C PRO A 877 -7.30 -14.62 -7.13
N GLY A 878 -6.05 -14.25 -6.86
CA GLY A 878 -4.91 -15.09 -7.16
C GLY A 878 -5.06 -16.46 -6.50
N TRP A 879 -4.51 -17.48 -7.12
CA TRP A 879 -4.70 -18.89 -6.73
C TRP A 879 -4.42 -19.17 -5.24
N ARG A 880 -3.44 -18.52 -4.62
CA ARG A 880 -3.17 -18.69 -3.17
C ARG A 880 -4.31 -18.22 -2.27
N SER A 881 -5.17 -17.32 -2.74
CA SER A 881 -6.27 -16.75 -1.97
C SER A 881 -7.63 -17.41 -2.27
N GLN A 882 -7.71 -18.29 -3.28
CA GLN A 882 -8.98 -18.87 -3.73
C GLN A 882 -9.64 -19.74 -2.66
N GLY A 883 -8.89 -20.53 -1.90
CA GLY A 883 -9.43 -21.34 -0.82
C GLY A 883 -10.16 -20.50 0.24
N ALA A 884 -9.52 -19.45 0.72
CA ALA A 884 -10.12 -18.53 1.69
C ALA A 884 -11.29 -17.70 1.09
N TYR A 885 -11.23 -17.39 -0.21
CA TYR A 885 -12.31 -16.73 -0.93
C TYR A 885 -13.57 -17.62 -0.97
N VAL A 886 -13.41 -18.89 -1.36
CA VAL A 886 -14.49 -19.87 -1.44
C VAL A 886 -15.09 -20.15 -0.05
N SER A 887 -14.26 -20.38 0.98
CA SER A 887 -14.73 -20.56 2.36
C SER A 887 -15.61 -19.38 2.80
N ARG A 888 -15.13 -18.15 2.57
CA ARG A 888 -15.89 -16.95 2.92
C ARG A 888 -17.21 -16.84 2.17
N ALA A 889 -17.21 -17.11 0.87
CA ALA A 889 -18.42 -17.05 0.05
C ALA A 889 -19.46 -18.08 0.50
N ILE A 890 -19.03 -19.32 0.79
CA ILE A 890 -19.91 -20.37 1.33
C ILE A 890 -20.51 -19.96 2.69
N LYS A 891 -19.68 -19.42 3.60
CA LYS A 891 -20.14 -18.91 4.90
C LYS A 891 -21.09 -17.71 4.80
N GLN A 892 -21.09 -17.01 3.68
CA GLN A 892 -22.02 -15.93 3.33
C GLN A 892 -23.28 -16.43 2.58
N GLY A 893 -23.41 -17.74 2.34
CA GLY A 893 -24.57 -18.35 1.68
C GLY A 893 -24.52 -18.34 0.15
N TYR A 894 -23.33 -18.17 -0.46
CA TYR A 894 -23.17 -18.29 -1.92
C TYR A 894 -22.77 -19.71 -2.31
N ASP A 895 -23.46 -20.27 -3.30
CA ASP A 895 -23.14 -21.57 -3.91
C ASP A 895 -22.12 -21.46 -5.07
N ASN A 896 -21.90 -20.24 -5.57
CA ASN A 896 -21.02 -19.92 -6.70
C ASN A 896 -20.32 -18.58 -6.44
N ASP A 897 -19.37 -18.23 -7.31
CA ASP A 897 -18.68 -16.94 -7.25
C ASP A 897 -19.69 -15.77 -7.28
N PRO A 898 -19.79 -14.95 -6.23
CA PRO A 898 -20.71 -13.81 -6.16
C PRO A 898 -20.52 -12.80 -7.30
N ASN A 899 -19.33 -12.72 -7.92
CA ASN A 899 -19.09 -11.87 -9.07
C ASN A 899 -19.95 -12.25 -10.31
N ILE A 900 -20.46 -13.49 -10.39
CA ILE A 900 -21.38 -13.90 -11.45
C ILE A 900 -22.69 -13.10 -11.33
N LEU A 901 -23.19 -12.94 -10.12
CA LEU A 901 -24.42 -12.19 -9.86
C LEU A 901 -24.22 -10.70 -10.21
N ASP A 902 -23.11 -10.12 -9.77
CA ASP A 902 -22.78 -8.72 -10.05
C ASP A 902 -22.65 -8.48 -11.57
N TYR A 903 -21.93 -9.36 -12.27
CA TYR A 903 -21.78 -9.28 -13.73
C TYR A 903 -23.12 -9.26 -14.46
N ASN A 904 -24.06 -10.10 -14.04
CA ASN A 904 -25.39 -10.20 -14.67
C ASN A 904 -26.30 -9.03 -14.31
N ASN A 905 -26.10 -8.39 -13.16
CA ASN A 905 -26.99 -7.36 -12.63
C ASN A 905 -26.57 -5.93 -13.00
N TYR A 906 -25.28 -5.62 -13.19
CA TYR A 906 -24.86 -4.25 -13.43
C TYR A 906 -25.54 -3.58 -14.63
N ASP A 907 -25.76 -4.32 -15.72
CA ASP A 907 -26.41 -3.76 -16.90
C ASP A 907 -27.89 -3.44 -16.69
N ASN A 908 -28.54 -4.07 -15.72
CA ASN A 908 -29.94 -3.85 -15.38
C ASN A 908 -30.18 -2.61 -14.50
N VAL A 909 -29.15 -2.13 -13.77
CA VAL A 909 -29.25 -0.97 -12.90
C VAL A 909 -29.45 0.29 -13.74
N ASN A 910 -30.53 1.03 -13.48
CA ASN A 910 -30.81 2.33 -14.10
C ASN A 910 -30.64 3.46 -13.09
N PHE A 911 -30.77 4.73 -13.53
CA PHE A 911 -30.56 5.87 -12.66
C PHE A 911 -31.63 6.01 -11.57
N ASP A 912 -32.87 5.63 -11.87
CA ASP A 912 -33.96 5.62 -10.89
C ASP A 912 -33.69 4.65 -9.74
N ASP A 913 -33.04 3.51 -10.02
CA ASP A 913 -32.62 2.56 -8.99
C ASP A 913 -31.60 3.19 -8.04
N ILE A 914 -30.67 3.99 -8.55
CA ILE A 914 -29.70 4.73 -7.74
C ILE A 914 -30.40 5.79 -6.88
N ILE A 915 -31.34 6.55 -7.46
CA ILE A 915 -32.11 7.56 -6.72
C ILE A 915 -32.95 6.90 -5.63
N ASN A 916 -33.59 5.76 -5.94
CA ASN A 916 -34.37 5.00 -4.97
C ASN A 916 -33.48 4.43 -3.87
N PHE A 917 -32.31 3.88 -4.23
CA PHE A 917 -31.33 3.40 -3.28
C PHE A 917 -30.88 4.52 -2.32
N TYR A 918 -30.50 5.67 -2.86
CA TYR A 918 -30.10 6.84 -2.09
C TYR A 918 -31.21 7.29 -1.11
N LYS A 919 -32.45 7.44 -1.58
CA LYS A 919 -33.57 7.88 -0.76
C LYS A 919 -33.91 6.87 0.35
N ASN A 920 -33.80 5.57 0.06
CA ASN A 920 -34.25 4.53 0.96
C ASN A 920 -33.18 4.04 1.96
N ASN A 921 -31.88 4.14 1.58
CA ASN A 921 -30.77 3.56 2.34
C ASN A 921 -29.77 4.60 2.85
N ILE A 922 -29.83 5.85 2.36
CA ILE A 922 -28.82 6.88 2.71
C ILE A 922 -29.46 8.01 3.52
N THR A 923 -30.53 8.63 3.02
CA THR A 923 -31.08 9.87 3.61
C THR A 923 -32.23 9.68 4.57
N LYS A 924 -32.79 8.47 4.67
CA LYS A 924 -34.00 8.22 5.45
C LYS A 924 -33.75 8.14 6.95
N ASP A 925 -32.61 7.66 7.36
CA ASP A 925 -32.24 7.44 8.76
C ASP A 925 -31.40 8.59 9.31
N PRO A 926 -31.33 8.73 10.64
CA PRO A 926 -30.52 9.74 11.29
C PRO A 926 -29.03 9.64 10.91
N ILE A 927 -28.40 10.79 10.75
CA ILE A 927 -26.99 10.94 10.45
C ILE A 927 -26.22 11.22 11.73
N VAL A 928 -25.06 10.58 11.85
CA VAL A 928 -24.11 10.84 12.92
C VAL A 928 -22.79 11.32 12.34
N ILE A 929 -22.32 12.45 12.85
CA ILE A 929 -21.04 13.05 12.45
C ILE A 929 -20.06 12.91 13.61
N THR A 930 -18.84 12.47 13.33
CA THR A 930 -17.75 12.52 14.32
C THR A 930 -16.69 13.51 13.84
N ILE A 931 -16.18 14.32 14.75
CA ILE A 931 -15.20 15.37 14.46
C ILE A 931 -14.09 15.29 15.54
N LEU A 932 -12.85 15.13 15.10
CA LEU A 932 -11.67 15.39 15.90
C LEU A 932 -10.97 16.60 15.30
N THR A 933 -10.82 17.68 16.07
CA THR A 933 -10.31 18.97 15.58
C THR A 933 -9.87 19.88 16.74
N ASP A 934 -9.19 20.98 16.43
CA ASP A 934 -9.06 22.13 17.36
C ASP A 934 -10.40 22.88 17.43
N LYS A 935 -11.10 22.70 18.55
CA LYS A 935 -12.43 23.28 18.78
C LYS A 935 -12.42 24.82 18.66
N SER A 936 -11.30 25.48 18.98
CA SER A 936 -11.19 26.94 18.90
C SER A 936 -11.27 27.50 17.46
N LYS A 937 -11.11 26.63 16.45
CA LYS A 937 -11.09 26.98 15.03
C LYS A 937 -12.40 26.68 14.29
N ILE A 938 -13.37 26.09 14.97
CA ILE A 938 -14.67 25.74 14.37
C ILE A 938 -15.81 26.56 14.98
N ASN A 939 -16.85 26.80 14.20
CA ASN A 939 -18.06 27.47 14.67
C ASN A 939 -19.04 26.47 15.26
N ILE A 940 -19.13 26.43 16.60
CA ILE A 940 -19.97 25.46 17.34
C ILE A 940 -21.45 25.69 17.03
N ASP A 941 -21.93 26.95 16.88
CA ASP A 941 -23.32 27.21 16.60
C ASP A 941 -23.75 26.60 15.26
N LYS A 942 -22.91 26.67 14.26
CA LYS A 942 -23.15 26.00 12.97
C LYS A 942 -23.07 24.45 13.05
N ILE A 943 -22.34 23.90 14.01
CA ILE A 943 -22.30 22.45 14.24
C ILE A 943 -23.66 21.96 14.75
N LEU A 944 -24.35 22.76 15.56
CA LEU A 944 -25.69 22.40 16.09
C LEU A 944 -26.75 22.27 15.00
N ASP A 945 -26.56 22.88 13.83
CA ASP A 945 -27.45 22.71 12.67
C ASP A 945 -27.48 21.27 12.14
N TYR A 946 -26.42 20.49 12.42
CA TYR A 946 -26.30 19.09 11.98
C TYR A 946 -26.80 18.08 13.00
N GLY A 947 -27.01 18.45 14.28
CA GLY A 947 -27.55 17.59 15.30
C GLY A 947 -27.13 17.94 16.71
N GLU A 948 -27.54 17.11 17.67
CA GLU A 948 -27.16 17.26 19.07
C GLU A 948 -25.65 17.09 19.25
N LEU A 949 -24.99 18.12 19.79
CA LEU A 949 -23.55 18.09 20.06
C LEU A 949 -23.23 17.30 21.33
N ILE A 950 -22.34 16.33 21.21
CA ILE A 950 -21.83 15.51 22.30
C ILE A 950 -20.30 15.62 22.32
N GLU A 951 -19.78 16.30 23.33
CA GLU A 951 -18.32 16.34 23.53
C GLU A 951 -17.82 15.05 24.17
N VAL A 952 -16.82 14.44 23.53
CA VAL A 952 -16.20 13.18 23.97
C VAL A 952 -14.75 13.44 24.39
N LYS A 953 -14.39 12.99 25.59
CA LYS A 953 -12.99 13.07 26.02
C LYS A 953 -12.20 11.94 25.34
N LYS A 954 -11.04 12.26 24.78
CA LYS A 954 -10.17 11.32 24.05
C LYS A 954 -9.87 10.05 24.88
N LYS A 955 -9.67 10.19 26.19
CA LYS A 955 -9.49 9.06 27.11
C LYS A 955 -10.69 8.11 27.25
N ASN A 956 -11.87 8.49 26.79
CA ASN A 956 -13.08 7.66 26.90
C ASN A 956 -13.25 6.70 25.71
N ILE A 957 -12.46 6.87 24.67
CA ILE A 957 -12.51 6.04 23.45
C ILE A 957 -11.32 5.07 23.34
N PHE A 958 -10.39 5.13 24.29
CA PHE A 958 -9.27 4.21 24.45
C PHE A 958 -9.31 3.60 25.87
N ASN A 959 -8.77 2.38 26.02
CA ASN A 959 -8.56 1.73 27.30
C ASN A 959 -7.07 1.50 27.60
#